data_2a2c88e396540ebeceeae10c04ad4244
#
_entry.id   2a2c88e396540ebeceeae10c04ad4244
#
_cell.length_a   1.000
_cell.length_b   1.000
_cell.length_c   1.000
_cell.angle_alpha   90.00
_cell.angle_beta   90.00
_cell.angle_gamma   90.00
#
_symmetry.space_group_name_H-M   'P 1'
#
loop_
_entity.id
_entity.type
_entity.pdbx_description
1 polymer ?
#
loop_
_entity_poly.entity_id
_entity_poly.type
_entity_poly.pdbx_seq_one_letter_code
_entity_poly.pdbx_strand_id
1 'polypeptide(L)'
;DNKPDAILLKQQKELYKYYDKYSLYSQFNINKLKQELEDVNNKPAIDTLIVLSLIGNFKKPSKVKWQKPLGTGFVHWDNIYSEILEASSIELSKFVGTWKTDYYIPLISEWAAQNRYLPPGTTEYPGYVDHAIAPHMVEIQDCLHPDSGISQVSIMKSTQSLATTTIENAIGHSVKYKLHNILYIISSKNIAGIRSSSAIDVMIDHSGLAEYVKPISQRMKRKVADNKYYKEFHGGRRLMMTSWHSIGDAKSLTWSMIIMDEIDEAPYELAGQGDPEAIFAGRGKTIRNLKIVKLGTPTTVEGRIYRNFLEGDQRYYFVQCQFCGGMQILELKGLGRDYGLTARSEKISGVEQIIPDTVRYICKHCKKEHYEYQKGAMLKNGIWKPTARPVNPAYRSYQISNLMSPVMFYTWTRVMQEFCETEWGAKITKFKNFVIDVLGMPWESRSNRKTWIEVKQRAEDYELGQVQGGYIITAGADIQKNRIELQTVSWGHEMESWVIDYQTFWGETKDKKGLVWQNLRNFIMTKKYKMGNKMIPIALTAIDTGYNPLDERIDSDTDIQTEHIVYEFVATTPRTIACRGNDKMKDAIIKEEKVKRRSLLKRRYDVAVSELKEELYTKLELRSGDAGYIHFSNRLSDDYFKGLMAEVYAEILPGKWNWKKIWE
;
A
#
# COMPACT_ATOMS: atom_id res chain seq x y z
N ASP A 1 6.70 32.99 -24.90
CA ASP A 1 5.74 33.03 -26.01
C ASP A 1 4.68 31.94 -25.83
N ASN A 2 3.58 32.31 -25.16
CA ASN A 2 2.47 31.42 -24.83
C ASN A 2 1.53 31.22 -26.05
N LYS A 3 1.94 30.43 -27.01
CA LYS A 3 1.08 30.08 -28.16
C LYS A 3 -0.08 29.08 -27.85
N PRO A 4 -0.04 28.22 -26.82
CA PRO A 4 -1.20 27.34 -26.50
C PRO A 4 -2.44 28.11 -26.07
N ASP A 5 -2.30 29.19 -25.31
CA ASP A 5 -3.44 29.95 -24.77
C ASP A 5 -4.18 30.73 -25.87
N ALA A 6 -3.48 31.19 -26.88
CA ALA A 6 -4.10 31.94 -27.99
C ALA A 6 -4.96 31.02 -28.89
N ILE A 7 -4.56 29.77 -29.06
CA ILE A 7 -5.34 28.75 -29.80
C ILE A 7 -6.58 28.37 -29.02
N LEU A 8 -6.43 28.14 -27.71
CA LEU A 8 -7.53 27.81 -26.81
C LEU A 8 -8.55 28.96 -26.73
N LEU A 9 -8.08 30.19 -26.61
CA LEU A 9 -8.95 31.36 -26.60
C LEU A 9 -9.68 31.59 -27.95
N LYS A 10 -9.02 31.26 -29.06
CA LYS A 10 -9.64 31.34 -30.40
C LYS A 10 -10.70 30.23 -30.54
N GLN A 11 -10.42 29.01 -30.09
CA GLN A 11 -11.39 27.93 -30.08
C GLN A 11 -12.57 28.22 -29.15
N GLN A 12 -12.33 28.79 -27.98
CA GLN A 12 -13.40 29.22 -27.07
C GLN A 12 -14.26 30.32 -27.71
N LYS A 13 -13.66 31.31 -28.37
CA LYS A 13 -14.42 32.37 -29.08
C LYS A 13 -15.26 31.83 -30.25
N GLU A 14 -14.72 30.87 -30.98
CA GLU A 14 -15.51 30.20 -32.04
C GLU A 14 -16.66 29.36 -31.43
N LEU A 15 -16.43 28.64 -30.33
CA LEU A 15 -17.45 27.94 -29.56
C LEU A 15 -18.55 28.86 -29.04
N TYR A 16 -18.21 30.03 -28.51
CA TYR A 16 -19.21 31.02 -28.09
C TYR A 16 -20.05 31.57 -29.23
N LYS A 17 -19.49 31.73 -30.45
CA LYS A 17 -20.27 32.10 -31.64
C LYS A 17 -21.34 31.06 -32.01
N TYR A 18 -21.01 29.76 -31.90
CA TYR A 18 -21.98 28.69 -32.13
C TYR A 18 -23.03 28.62 -31.02
N TYR A 19 -22.61 28.89 -29.79
CA TYR A 19 -23.47 28.98 -28.62
C TYR A 19 -24.53 30.07 -28.81
N ASP A 20 -24.16 31.27 -29.22
CA ASP A 20 -25.08 32.36 -29.53
C ASP A 20 -25.94 32.09 -30.76
N LYS A 21 -25.37 31.50 -31.79
CA LYS A 21 -26.03 31.22 -33.08
C LYS A 21 -27.24 30.27 -32.88
N TYR A 22 -27.19 29.35 -31.94
CA TYR A 22 -28.28 28.40 -31.66
C TYR A 22 -29.16 28.81 -30.49
N SER A 23 -29.02 30.02 -29.99
CA SER A 23 -29.86 30.58 -28.91
C SER A 23 -29.96 29.69 -27.67
N LEU A 24 -28.80 29.15 -27.23
CA LEU A 24 -28.75 28.20 -26.12
C LEU A 24 -29.25 28.80 -24.79
N TYR A 25 -29.31 30.12 -24.67
CA TYR A 25 -29.84 30.83 -23.51
C TYR A 25 -31.36 31.04 -23.56
N SER A 26 -31.98 31.06 -24.75
CA SER A 26 -33.40 31.34 -24.91
C SER A 26 -34.20 30.14 -25.40
N GLN A 27 -33.97 29.70 -26.59
CA GLN A 27 -34.54 28.47 -27.17
C GLN A 27 -33.57 27.89 -28.17
N PHE A 28 -33.26 26.62 -28.01
CA PHE A 28 -32.43 25.89 -28.95
C PHE A 28 -33.15 25.74 -30.29
N ASN A 29 -32.62 26.34 -31.37
CA ASN A 29 -33.22 26.28 -32.67
C ASN A 29 -32.79 25.01 -33.40
N ILE A 30 -33.52 23.94 -33.10
CA ILE A 30 -33.29 22.63 -33.67
C ILE A 30 -33.36 22.63 -35.21
N ASN A 31 -34.26 23.41 -35.80
CA ASN A 31 -34.43 23.46 -37.26
C ASN A 31 -33.19 24.05 -37.96
N LYS A 32 -32.50 24.99 -37.32
CA LYS A 32 -31.28 25.55 -37.85
C LYS A 32 -30.08 24.60 -37.72
N LEU A 33 -29.96 23.94 -36.57
CA LEU A 33 -28.94 22.88 -36.38
C LEU A 33 -29.15 21.72 -37.39
N LYS A 34 -30.38 21.40 -37.72
CA LYS A 34 -30.79 20.43 -38.71
C LYS A 34 -30.24 20.70 -40.09
N GLN A 35 -30.51 21.91 -40.62
CA GLN A 35 -30.00 22.31 -41.93
C GLN A 35 -28.47 22.25 -42.03
N GLU A 36 -27.82 22.58 -40.92
CA GLU A 36 -26.35 22.57 -40.86
C GLU A 36 -25.77 21.14 -40.69
N LEU A 37 -26.52 20.21 -40.14
CA LEU A 37 -26.15 18.79 -40.02
C LEU A 37 -26.46 17.96 -41.29
N GLU A 38 -27.29 18.50 -42.21
CA GLU A 38 -27.46 17.89 -43.54
C GLU A 38 -26.17 17.89 -44.36
N ASP A 39 -25.27 18.84 -44.07
CA ASP A 39 -23.89 18.79 -44.60
C ASP A 39 -23.00 17.94 -43.67
N VAL A 40 -22.76 16.69 -44.07
CA VAL A 40 -21.89 15.75 -43.36
C VAL A 40 -20.47 16.26 -43.12
N ASN A 41 -20.05 17.32 -43.82
CA ASN A 41 -18.76 17.97 -43.65
C ASN A 41 -18.83 19.18 -42.71
N ASN A 42 -20.00 19.51 -42.20
CA ASN A 42 -20.14 20.65 -41.27
C ASN A 42 -19.64 20.30 -39.85
N LYS A 43 -18.34 20.14 -39.75
CA LYS A 43 -17.65 19.87 -38.50
C LYS A 43 -18.04 20.81 -37.34
N PRO A 44 -18.25 22.14 -37.55
CA PRO A 44 -18.70 23.04 -36.49
C PRO A 44 -20.08 22.69 -35.90
N ALA A 45 -21.03 22.25 -36.71
CA ALA A 45 -22.35 21.83 -36.20
C ALA A 45 -22.26 20.57 -35.38
N ILE A 46 -21.43 19.63 -35.80
CA ILE A 46 -21.13 18.38 -35.09
C ILE A 46 -20.41 18.67 -33.77
N ASP A 47 -19.36 19.49 -33.81
CA ASP A 47 -18.63 19.91 -32.60
C ASP A 47 -19.53 20.65 -31.60
N THR A 48 -20.50 21.43 -32.10
CA THR A 48 -21.52 22.09 -31.27
C THR A 48 -22.42 21.07 -30.59
N LEU A 49 -22.87 20.04 -31.27
CA LEU A 49 -23.68 18.96 -30.72
C LEU A 49 -22.92 18.23 -29.59
N ILE A 50 -21.64 17.93 -29.84
CA ILE A 50 -20.77 17.28 -28.86
C ILE A 50 -20.60 18.16 -27.63
N VAL A 51 -20.31 19.43 -27.80
CA VAL A 51 -20.13 20.37 -26.70
C VAL A 51 -21.42 20.56 -25.91
N LEU A 52 -22.54 20.67 -26.56
CA LEU A 52 -23.84 20.77 -25.91
C LEU A 52 -24.16 19.53 -25.08
N SER A 53 -23.81 18.34 -25.57
CA SER A 53 -23.96 17.09 -24.84
C SER A 53 -23.06 17.00 -23.60
N LEU A 54 -21.86 17.55 -23.67
CA LEU A 54 -20.87 17.53 -22.58
C LEU A 54 -21.16 18.56 -21.47
N ILE A 55 -21.73 19.73 -21.82
CA ILE A 55 -21.99 20.80 -20.86
C ILE A 55 -23.23 20.53 -20.00
N GLY A 56 -24.21 19.74 -20.49
CA GLY A 56 -25.43 19.38 -19.75
C GLY A 56 -26.33 20.59 -19.39
N ASN A 57 -26.10 21.74 -20.03
CA ASN A 57 -26.71 23.04 -19.71
C ASN A 57 -27.71 23.51 -20.76
N PHE A 58 -28.40 22.59 -21.39
CA PHE A 58 -29.47 22.97 -22.32
C PHE A 58 -30.70 23.46 -21.58
N LYS A 59 -31.24 24.61 -21.98
CA LYS A 59 -32.65 24.84 -21.80
C LYS A 59 -33.41 23.89 -22.72
N LYS A 60 -34.06 22.89 -22.14
CA LYS A 60 -34.89 21.93 -22.87
C LYS A 60 -35.89 22.65 -23.74
N PRO A 61 -36.00 22.28 -25.03
CA PRO A 61 -37.28 22.52 -25.73
C PRO A 61 -38.37 21.87 -24.90
N SER A 62 -39.51 22.48 -24.83
CA SER A 62 -40.64 22.08 -23.94
C SER A 62 -41.17 20.65 -24.15
N LYS A 63 -40.64 19.91 -25.15
CA LYS A 63 -41.07 18.56 -25.53
C LYS A 63 -39.98 17.50 -25.36
N VAL A 64 -38.76 17.85 -24.93
CA VAL A 64 -37.65 16.91 -24.77
C VAL A 64 -37.26 16.74 -23.32
N LYS A 65 -37.29 15.51 -22.82
CA LYS A 65 -36.87 15.18 -21.45
C LYS A 65 -35.37 14.91 -21.44
N TRP A 66 -34.54 15.90 -21.22
CA TRP A 66 -33.11 15.73 -21.00
C TRP A 66 -32.89 15.17 -19.60
N GLN A 67 -32.35 13.99 -19.51
CA GLN A 67 -31.83 13.52 -18.21
C GLN A 67 -30.43 14.08 -18.02
N LYS A 68 -30.17 14.71 -16.88
CA LYS A 68 -28.78 14.99 -16.50
C LYS A 68 -28.00 13.69 -16.57
N PRO A 69 -26.79 13.69 -17.16
CA PRO A 69 -25.89 12.56 -16.98
C PRO A 69 -25.84 12.27 -15.48
N LEU A 70 -26.26 11.09 -15.10
CA LEU A 70 -26.10 10.60 -13.73
C LEU A 70 -24.65 10.87 -13.35
N GLY A 71 -24.37 11.40 -12.16
CA GLY A 71 -23.10 11.94 -11.67
C GLY A 71 -21.87 11.01 -11.69
N THR A 72 -21.82 10.10 -12.64
CA THR A 72 -20.73 9.16 -12.94
C THR A 72 -19.75 9.69 -13.97
N GLY A 73 -20.05 10.84 -14.61
CA GLY A 73 -19.19 11.38 -15.68
C GLY A 73 -19.35 10.67 -17.04
N PHE A 74 -20.21 9.68 -17.15
CA PHE A 74 -20.51 9.03 -18.43
C PHE A 74 -21.53 9.83 -19.22
N VAL A 75 -21.22 10.12 -20.48
CA VAL A 75 -22.16 10.65 -21.45
C VAL A 75 -22.85 9.45 -22.09
N HIS A 76 -24.11 9.19 -21.71
CA HIS A 76 -24.94 8.19 -22.37
C HIS A 76 -25.45 8.75 -23.70
N TRP A 77 -24.71 8.50 -24.78
CA TRP A 77 -25.06 8.91 -26.14
C TRP A 77 -26.45 8.42 -26.57
N ASP A 78 -26.86 7.27 -26.09
CA ASP A 78 -28.19 6.73 -26.34
C ASP A 78 -29.33 7.64 -25.87
N ASN A 79 -29.17 8.26 -24.70
CA ASN A 79 -30.18 9.18 -24.18
C ASN A 79 -30.18 10.48 -24.97
N ILE A 80 -29.01 11.01 -25.31
CA ILE A 80 -28.87 12.22 -26.12
C ILE A 80 -29.44 11.99 -27.52
N TYR A 81 -29.14 10.84 -28.09
CA TYR A 81 -29.63 10.42 -29.37
C TYR A 81 -31.17 10.31 -29.41
N SER A 82 -31.77 9.62 -28.45
CA SER A 82 -33.21 9.46 -28.35
C SER A 82 -33.92 10.79 -28.19
N GLU A 83 -33.39 11.67 -27.37
CA GLU A 83 -33.94 12.99 -27.09
C GLU A 83 -33.80 13.95 -28.30
N ILE A 84 -32.72 13.86 -29.07
CA ILE A 84 -32.57 14.63 -30.32
C ILE A 84 -33.54 14.13 -31.38
N LEU A 85 -33.78 12.83 -31.50
CA LEU A 85 -34.74 12.26 -32.41
C LEU A 85 -36.18 12.66 -32.10
N GLU A 86 -36.58 12.59 -30.83
CA GLU A 86 -37.90 13.04 -30.37
C GLU A 86 -38.11 14.56 -30.61
N ALA A 87 -37.07 15.35 -30.47
CA ALA A 87 -37.15 16.79 -30.72
C ALA A 87 -37.17 17.21 -32.15
N SER A 88 -36.65 16.36 -33.03
CA SER A 88 -36.39 16.72 -34.41
C SER A 88 -37.16 15.85 -35.35
N SER A 89 -38.23 15.52 -35.52
CA SER A 89 -38.95 14.75 -36.58
C SER A 89 -38.21 14.46 -37.89
N ILE A 90 -36.86 14.44 -37.89
CA ILE A 90 -36.02 14.27 -39.08
C ILE A 90 -35.33 12.92 -39.07
N GLU A 91 -34.96 12.50 -40.28
CA GLU A 91 -33.99 11.48 -40.59
C GLU A 91 -32.52 11.74 -40.13
N LEU A 92 -32.27 12.50 -39.06
CA LEU A 92 -31.05 12.45 -38.28
C LEU A 92 -30.71 11.03 -37.86
N SER A 93 -31.72 10.17 -37.84
CA SER A 93 -31.61 8.73 -37.54
C SER A 93 -30.60 8.01 -38.43
N LYS A 94 -30.50 8.32 -39.71
CA LYS A 94 -29.54 7.66 -40.61
C LYS A 94 -28.10 8.10 -40.31
N PHE A 95 -27.88 9.36 -39.99
CA PHE A 95 -26.56 9.92 -39.72
C PHE A 95 -26.08 9.56 -38.34
N VAL A 96 -26.90 9.73 -37.34
CA VAL A 96 -26.56 9.40 -35.94
C VAL A 96 -26.66 7.86 -35.71
N GLY A 97 -27.45 7.14 -36.48
CA GLY A 97 -27.45 5.67 -36.48
C GLY A 97 -26.14 5.06 -36.96
N THR A 98 -25.49 5.64 -37.97
CA THR A 98 -24.13 5.27 -38.40
C THR A 98 -23.08 5.57 -37.30
N TRP A 99 -23.22 6.67 -36.62
CA TRP A 99 -22.35 7.02 -35.51
C TRP A 99 -22.52 6.05 -34.33
N LYS A 100 -23.75 5.66 -34.00
CA LYS A 100 -24.02 4.74 -32.90
C LYS A 100 -23.38 3.37 -33.10
N THR A 101 -23.40 2.86 -34.33
CA THR A 101 -22.81 1.56 -34.65
C THR A 101 -21.29 1.57 -34.70
N ASP A 102 -20.68 2.72 -35.05
CA ASP A 102 -19.23 2.78 -35.25
C ASP A 102 -18.46 3.22 -33.98
N TYR A 103 -19.14 3.83 -32.98
CA TYR A 103 -18.47 4.45 -31.82
C TYR A 103 -18.97 3.98 -30.45
N TYR A 104 -20.03 3.12 -30.40
CA TYR A 104 -20.46 2.59 -29.10
C TYR A 104 -19.45 1.59 -28.56
N ILE A 105 -18.83 1.96 -27.44
CA ILE A 105 -17.94 1.09 -26.69
C ILE A 105 -18.68 0.75 -25.39
N PRO A 106 -19.05 -0.52 -25.15
CA PRO A 106 -19.74 -0.90 -23.92
C PRO A 106 -18.84 -0.65 -22.70
N LEU A 107 -19.45 -0.55 -21.53
CA LEU A 107 -18.69 -0.49 -20.28
C LEU A 107 -17.80 -1.74 -20.14
N ILE A 108 -16.70 -1.62 -19.43
CA ILE A 108 -15.79 -2.74 -19.21
C ILE A 108 -16.52 -3.88 -18.48
N SER A 109 -17.39 -3.53 -17.52
CA SER A 109 -18.23 -4.51 -16.82
C SER A 109 -19.20 -5.25 -17.75
N GLU A 110 -19.83 -4.54 -18.67
CA GLU A 110 -20.74 -5.13 -19.65
C GLU A 110 -19.98 -6.09 -20.59
N TRP A 111 -18.85 -5.65 -21.11
CA TRP A 111 -17.98 -6.50 -21.92
C TRP A 111 -17.53 -7.75 -21.16
N ALA A 112 -17.06 -7.57 -19.89
CA ALA A 112 -16.56 -8.67 -19.09
C ALA A 112 -17.65 -9.73 -18.82
N ALA A 113 -18.87 -9.32 -18.47
CA ALA A 113 -19.98 -10.22 -18.24
C ALA A 113 -20.37 -11.03 -19.48
N GLN A 114 -20.21 -10.45 -20.68
CA GLN A 114 -20.59 -11.09 -21.93
C GLN A 114 -19.48 -11.92 -22.57
N ASN A 115 -18.22 -11.56 -22.36
CA ASN A 115 -17.09 -12.10 -23.14
C ASN A 115 -16.01 -12.75 -22.28
N ARG A 116 -15.79 -12.30 -21.05
CA ARG A 116 -14.69 -12.79 -20.20
C ARG A 116 -15.04 -14.15 -19.63
N TYR A 117 -14.43 -15.19 -20.16
CA TYR A 117 -14.53 -16.55 -19.66
C TYR A 117 -13.32 -16.92 -18.83
N LEU A 118 -13.54 -17.47 -17.65
CA LEU A 118 -12.54 -17.99 -16.72
C LEU A 118 -12.55 -19.52 -16.82
N PRO A 119 -11.55 -20.16 -17.46
CA PRO A 119 -11.59 -21.61 -17.67
C PRO A 119 -11.29 -22.38 -16.38
N PRO A 120 -11.71 -23.66 -16.30
CA PRO A 120 -11.33 -24.55 -15.21
C PRO A 120 -9.82 -24.61 -15.02
N GLY A 121 -9.37 -24.63 -13.76
CA GLY A 121 -7.94 -24.63 -13.40
C GLY A 121 -7.31 -23.25 -13.26
N THR A 122 -8.00 -22.17 -13.65
CA THR A 122 -7.54 -20.80 -13.40
C THR A 122 -8.25 -20.14 -12.21
N THR A 123 -9.39 -20.69 -11.82
CA THR A 123 -10.22 -20.21 -10.71
C THR A 123 -11.01 -21.37 -10.11
N GLU A 124 -11.39 -21.23 -8.83
CA GLU A 124 -12.33 -22.14 -8.17
C GLU A 124 -13.75 -22.06 -8.76
N TYR A 125 -14.10 -20.97 -9.45
CA TYR A 125 -15.42 -20.73 -10.04
C TYR A 125 -15.27 -20.43 -11.53
N PRO A 126 -15.12 -21.48 -12.35
CA PRO A 126 -15.02 -21.32 -13.80
C PRO A 126 -16.35 -20.89 -14.42
N GLY A 127 -16.26 -20.12 -15.50
CA GLY A 127 -17.41 -19.61 -16.23
C GLY A 127 -17.22 -18.17 -16.69
N TYR A 128 -18.31 -17.58 -17.17
CA TYR A 128 -18.32 -16.15 -17.47
C TYR A 128 -18.27 -15.31 -16.20
N VAL A 129 -17.67 -14.13 -16.30
CA VAL A 129 -17.60 -13.19 -15.17
C VAL A 129 -19.03 -12.81 -14.75
N ASP A 130 -19.35 -13.08 -13.49
CA ASP A 130 -20.61 -12.65 -12.88
C ASP A 130 -20.36 -11.55 -11.85
N HIS A 131 -20.81 -10.36 -12.17
CA HIS A 131 -20.65 -9.19 -11.28
C HIS A 131 -21.52 -9.26 -10.01
N ALA A 132 -22.53 -10.13 -9.97
CA ALA A 132 -23.30 -10.35 -8.75
C ALA A 132 -22.45 -10.98 -7.63
N ILE A 133 -21.39 -11.68 -7.98
CA ILE A 133 -20.44 -12.28 -7.04
C ILE A 133 -19.62 -11.19 -6.34
N ALA A 134 -19.11 -10.22 -7.12
CA ALA A 134 -18.23 -9.16 -6.62
C ALA A 134 -18.67 -7.76 -7.10
N PRO A 135 -19.84 -7.26 -6.67
CA PRO A 135 -20.43 -6.03 -7.18
C PRO A 135 -19.56 -4.79 -6.93
N HIS A 136 -18.73 -4.81 -5.89
CA HIS A 136 -17.78 -3.73 -5.59
C HIS A 136 -16.68 -3.56 -6.65
N MET A 137 -16.48 -4.53 -7.56
CA MET A 137 -15.47 -4.43 -8.63
C MET A 137 -15.99 -3.69 -9.87
N VAL A 138 -17.29 -3.54 -10.03
CA VAL A 138 -17.92 -2.95 -11.22
C VAL A 138 -17.47 -1.51 -11.44
N GLU A 139 -17.63 -0.65 -10.46
CA GLU A 139 -17.23 0.77 -10.58
C GLU A 139 -15.73 0.93 -10.85
N ILE A 140 -14.90 0.10 -10.23
CA ILE A 140 -13.44 0.18 -10.37
C ILE A 140 -13.01 -0.04 -11.82
N GLN A 141 -13.52 -1.10 -12.47
CA GLN A 141 -13.17 -1.38 -13.87
C GLN A 141 -13.77 -0.34 -14.82
N ASP A 142 -15.00 0.12 -14.58
CA ASP A 142 -15.66 1.09 -15.44
C ASP A 142 -15.05 2.49 -15.38
N CYS A 143 -14.31 2.82 -14.30
CA CYS A 143 -13.45 4.01 -14.26
C CYS A 143 -12.36 4.01 -15.34
N LEU A 144 -11.96 2.85 -15.82
CA LEU A 144 -10.94 2.71 -16.87
C LEU A 144 -11.52 2.82 -18.29
N HIS A 145 -12.85 2.90 -18.42
CA HIS A 145 -13.49 3.16 -19.69
C HIS A 145 -13.02 4.50 -20.29
N PRO A 146 -12.81 4.63 -21.62
CA PRO A 146 -12.32 5.85 -22.24
C PRO A 146 -13.13 7.10 -21.86
N ASP A 147 -14.46 6.95 -21.78
CA ASP A 147 -15.39 8.04 -21.57
C ASP A 147 -15.73 8.30 -20.09
N SER A 148 -15.06 7.61 -19.17
CA SER A 148 -15.33 7.76 -17.72
C SER A 148 -14.96 9.13 -17.15
N GLY A 149 -14.14 9.91 -17.86
CA GLY A 149 -13.54 11.15 -17.34
C GLY A 149 -12.46 10.93 -16.26
N ILE A 150 -12.21 9.68 -15.86
CA ILE A 150 -11.19 9.34 -14.86
C ILE A 150 -9.88 8.98 -15.56
N SER A 151 -8.81 9.66 -15.19
CA SER A 151 -7.46 9.43 -15.75
C SER A 151 -6.56 8.60 -14.84
N GLN A 152 -6.81 8.59 -13.53
CA GLN A 152 -6.02 7.86 -12.56
C GLN A 152 -6.90 7.07 -11.61
N VAL A 153 -6.50 5.83 -11.32
CA VAL A 153 -7.16 4.94 -10.37
C VAL A 153 -6.10 4.30 -9.49
N SER A 154 -6.23 4.45 -8.17
CA SER A 154 -5.41 3.73 -7.19
C SER A 154 -6.25 2.70 -6.45
N ILE A 155 -5.73 1.50 -6.31
CA ILE A 155 -6.41 0.37 -5.66
C ILE A 155 -5.50 -0.16 -4.55
N MET A 156 -5.73 0.30 -3.34
CA MET A 156 -5.14 -0.25 -2.12
C MET A 156 -5.95 -1.46 -1.70
N LYS A 157 -5.34 -2.64 -1.77
CA LYS A 157 -6.07 -3.91 -1.71
C LYS A 157 -5.45 -4.90 -0.71
N SER A 158 -6.30 -5.74 -0.13
CA SER A 158 -5.88 -7.00 0.49
C SER A 158 -5.36 -7.99 -0.56
N THR A 159 -4.69 -9.03 -0.12
CA THR A 159 -4.28 -10.14 -0.99
C THR A 159 -5.51 -10.89 -1.53
N GLN A 160 -5.43 -11.42 -2.75
CA GLN A 160 -6.50 -12.20 -3.40
C GLN A 160 -7.88 -11.51 -3.47
N SER A 161 -7.89 -10.20 -3.69
CA SER A 161 -9.08 -9.35 -3.64
C SER A 161 -9.83 -9.20 -4.98
N LEU A 162 -9.53 -9.99 -6.01
CA LEU A 162 -10.06 -9.91 -7.38
C LEU A 162 -9.65 -8.64 -8.17
N ALA A 163 -8.89 -7.73 -7.58
CA ALA A 163 -8.48 -6.50 -8.25
C ALA A 163 -7.69 -6.76 -9.54
N THR A 164 -6.83 -7.77 -9.56
CA THR A 164 -6.05 -8.14 -10.75
C THR A 164 -6.94 -8.61 -11.92
N THR A 165 -7.94 -9.45 -11.64
CA THR A 165 -8.91 -9.89 -12.64
C THR A 165 -9.70 -8.71 -13.21
N THR A 166 -10.03 -7.73 -12.37
CA THR A 166 -10.70 -6.49 -12.77
C THR A 166 -9.85 -5.68 -13.76
N ILE A 167 -8.54 -5.60 -13.54
CA ILE A 167 -7.61 -4.93 -14.46
C ILE A 167 -7.43 -5.74 -15.75
N GLU A 168 -7.39 -7.06 -15.67
CA GLU A 168 -7.36 -7.92 -16.86
C GLU A 168 -8.60 -7.74 -17.74
N ASN A 169 -9.79 -7.54 -17.16
CA ASN A 169 -10.99 -7.19 -17.90
C ASN A 169 -10.81 -5.90 -18.71
N ALA A 170 -10.19 -4.88 -18.13
CA ALA A 170 -9.88 -3.64 -18.84
C ALA A 170 -8.87 -3.83 -19.98
N ILE A 171 -7.91 -4.73 -19.82
CA ILE A 171 -6.96 -5.12 -20.88
C ILE A 171 -7.74 -5.81 -22.01
N GLY A 172 -8.55 -6.82 -21.71
CA GLY A 172 -9.34 -7.55 -22.71
C GLY A 172 -10.30 -6.65 -23.49
N HIS A 173 -11.02 -5.78 -22.79
CA HIS A 173 -11.86 -4.75 -23.38
C HIS A 173 -11.05 -3.84 -24.32
N SER A 174 -9.88 -3.37 -23.89
CA SER A 174 -9.00 -2.53 -24.69
C SER A 174 -8.51 -3.24 -25.96
N VAL A 175 -8.24 -4.53 -25.90
CA VAL A 175 -7.88 -5.37 -27.07
C VAL A 175 -9.03 -5.46 -28.04
N LYS A 176 -10.24 -5.79 -27.56
CA LYS A 176 -11.45 -5.94 -28.38
C LYS A 176 -11.75 -4.66 -29.16
N TYR A 177 -11.73 -3.52 -28.49
CA TYR A 177 -12.10 -2.23 -29.07
C TYR A 177 -10.91 -1.41 -29.59
N LYS A 178 -9.69 -1.97 -29.60
CA LYS A 178 -8.46 -1.36 -30.15
C LYS A 178 -8.15 0.00 -29.51
N LEU A 179 -8.31 0.14 -28.18
CA LEU A 179 -8.28 1.45 -27.52
C LEU A 179 -6.86 1.90 -27.16
N HIS A 180 -6.13 1.08 -26.41
CA HIS A 180 -4.92 1.51 -25.75
C HIS A 180 -3.65 0.77 -26.21
N ASN A 181 -2.52 1.48 -26.18
CA ASN A 181 -1.21 0.88 -26.02
C ASN A 181 -0.99 0.71 -24.51
N ILE A 182 -0.80 -0.53 -24.06
CA ILE A 182 -0.81 -0.89 -22.65
C ILE A 182 0.61 -1.23 -22.19
N LEU A 183 1.04 -0.58 -21.12
CA LEU A 183 2.24 -0.95 -20.37
C LEU A 183 1.80 -1.52 -19.02
N TYR A 184 2.20 -2.76 -18.73
CA TYR A 184 1.91 -3.43 -17.47
C TYR A 184 3.22 -3.68 -16.74
N ILE A 185 3.41 -3.00 -15.61
CA ILE A 185 4.60 -3.04 -14.77
C ILE A 185 4.28 -3.89 -13.54
N ILE A 186 5.15 -4.82 -13.21
CA ILE A 186 5.02 -5.74 -12.09
C ILE A 186 6.37 -5.92 -11.38
N SER A 187 6.42 -6.58 -10.24
CA SER A 187 7.60 -6.71 -9.39
C SER A 187 8.86 -7.22 -10.12
N SER A 188 8.75 -8.30 -10.91
CA SER A 188 9.90 -8.88 -11.63
C SER A 188 9.56 -9.36 -13.03
N LYS A 189 10.58 -9.46 -13.92
CA LYS A 189 10.39 -10.01 -15.27
C LYS A 189 9.90 -11.46 -15.23
N ASN A 190 10.33 -12.25 -14.27
CA ASN A 190 9.88 -13.64 -14.17
C ASN A 190 8.36 -13.69 -13.92
N ILE A 191 7.89 -12.92 -12.95
CA ILE A 191 6.45 -12.81 -12.62
C ILE A 191 5.67 -12.23 -13.81
N ALA A 192 6.21 -11.23 -14.51
CA ALA A 192 5.60 -10.70 -15.73
C ALA A 192 5.41 -11.78 -16.79
N GLY A 193 6.40 -12.66 -16.99
CA GLY A 193 6.30 -13.77 -17.92
C GLY A 193 5.28 -14.84 -17.50
N ILE A 194 5.22 -15.17 -16.21
CA ILE A 194 4.21 -16.10 -15.68
C ILE A 194 2.82 -15.50 -15.87
N ARG A 195 2.60 -14.24 -15.49
CA ARG A 195 1.32 -13.55 -15.64
C ARG A 195 0.86 -13.47 -17.09
N SER A 196 1.80 -13.20 -18.01
CA SER A 196 1.49 -13.19 -19.44
C SER A 196 0.91 -14.53 -19.92
N SER A 197 1.57 -15.65 -19.57
CA SER A 197 1.15 -16.96 -20.02
C SER A 197 -0.06 -17.53 -19.25
N SER A 198 -0.13 -17.31 -17.93
CA SER A 198 -1.17 -17.91 -17.10
C SER A 198 -2.47 -17.11 -17.04
N ALA A 199 -2.45 -15.82 -17.37
CA ALA A 199 -3.63 -14.97 -17.31
C ALA A 199 -3.97 -14.29 -18.63
N ILE A 200 -3.01 -13.60 -19.26
CA ILE A 200 -3.29 -12.83 -20.49
C ILE A 200 -3.50 -13.75 -21.70
N ASP A 201 -2.64 -14.77 -21.91
CA ASP A 201 -2.83 -15.72 -23.01
C ASP A 201 -4.10 -16.53 -22.80
N VAL A 202 -4.36 -17.00 -21.59
CA VAL A 202 -5.60 -17.70 -21.23
C VAL A 202 -6.84 -16.83 -21.50
N MET A 203 -6.80 -15.55 -21.16
CA MET A 203 -7.88 -14.62 -21.50
C MET A 203 -8.07 -14.48 -23.00
N ILE A 204 -6.99 -14.33 -23.75
CA ILE A 204 -7.02 -14.20 -25.22
C ILE A 204 -7.68 -15.43 -25.84
N ASP A 205 -7.30 -16.62 -25.41
CA ASP A 205 -7.75 -17.89 -25.97
C ASP A 205 -9.23 -18.19 -25.66
N HIS A 206 -9.68 -17.83 -24.45
CA HIS A 206 -11.00 -18.23 -23.95
C HIS A 206 -12.07 -17.12 -23.98
N SER A 207 -11.70 -15.86 -24.27
CA SER A 207 -12.64 -14.72 -24.23
C SER A 207 -12.89 -14.09 -25.60
N GLY A 208 -12.72 -14.86 -26.69
CA GLY A 208 -12.97 -14.40 -28.06
C GLY A 208 -12.02 -13.29 -28.52
N LEU A 209 -10.80 -13.26 -28.01
CA LEU A 209 -9.83 -12.22 -28.34
C LEU A 209 -8.72 -12.68 -29.29
N ALA A 210 -8.63 -13.97 -29.59
CA ALA A 210 -7.59 -14.54 -30.46
C ALA A 210 -7.55 -13.90 -31.86
N GLU A 211 -8.71 -13.57 -32.42
CA GLU A 211 -8.82 -12.91 -33.73
C GLU A 211 -8.24 -11.50 -33.77
N TYR A 212 -8.06 -10.86 -32.61
CA TYR A 212 -7.48 -9.51 -32.50
C TYR A 212 -5.96 -9.51 -32.32
N VAL A 213 -5.36 -10.68 -32.09
CA VAL A 213 -3.91 -10.84 -31.95
C VAL A 213 -3.28 -11.03 -33.33
N LYS A 214 -2.29 -10.22 -33.66
CA LYS A 214 -1.55 -10.40 -34.91
C LYS A 214 -0.80 -11.73 -34.91
N PRO A 215 -0.93 -12.56 -35.97
CA PRO A 215 -0.13 -13.76 -36.13
C PRO A 215 1.38 -13.43 -36.08
N ILE A 216 2.19 -14.35 -35.59
CA ILE A 216 3.65 -14.22 -35.48
C ILE A 216 4.30 -13.82 -36.81
N SER A 217 3.77 -14.40 -37.95
CA SER A 217 4.22 -14.11 -39.31
C SER A 217 4.00 -12.64 -39.73
N GLN A 218 3.06 -11.94 -39.14
CA GLN A 218 2.73 -10.53 -39.47
C GLN A 218 3.31 -9.51 -38.47
N ARG A 219 3.95 -9.98 -37.42
CA ARG A 219 4.62 -9.10 -36.45
C ARG A 219 5.89 -8.52 -37.08
N MET A 220 6.24 -7.29 -36.74
CA MET A 220 7.41 -6.61 -37.30
C MET A 220 8.66 -7.51 -37.29
N LYS A 221 9.36 -7.61 -38.42
CA LYS A 221 10.59 -8.43 -38.65
C LYS A 221 11.80 -8.05 -37.78
N ARG A 222 11.66 -7.22 -36.79
CA ARG A 222 12.73 -7.04 -35.80
C ARG A 222 12.76 -8.28 -34.90
N LYS A 223 13.97 -8.78 -34.62
CA LYS A 223 14.33 -9.83 -33.66
C LYS A 223 13.86 -9.52 -32.21
N VAL A 224 12.68 -8.97 -32.04
CA VAL A 224 11.96 -9.08 -30.80
C VAL A 224 11.45 -10.49 -30.81
N ALA A 225 12.20 -11.40 -30.20
CA ALA A 225 11.86 -12.78 -29.95
C ALA A 225 10.37 -12.86 -29.65
N ASP A 226 9.73 -13.95 -30.06
CA ASP A 226 8.39 -14.32 -29.61
C ASP A 226 8.36 -14.15 -28.11
N ASN A 227 7.95 -12.96 -27.70
CA ASN A 227 8.35 -12.50 -26.38
C ASN A 227 7.07 -12.57 -25.55
N LYS A 228 7.05 -13.55 -24.66
CA LYS A 228 5.98 -13.65 -23.65
C LYS A 228 5.65 -12.32 -22.95
N TYR A 229 6.52 -11.32 -23.11
CA TYR A 229 6.36 -9.98 -22.52
C TYR A 229 5.74 -8.95 -23.46
N TYR A 230 5.57 -9.25 -24.74
CA TYR A 230 5.12 -8.29 -25.74
C TYR A 230 4.13 -8.93 -26.72
N LYS A 231 2.95 -8.33 -26.85
CA LYS A 231 1.89 -8.78 -27.75
C LYS A 231 1.45 -7.63 -28.66
N GLU A 232 1.31 -7.88 -29.95
CA GLU A 232 0.74 -6.94 -30.91
C GLU A 232 -0.67 -7.35 -31.29
N PHE A 233 -1.54 -6.34 -31.35
CA PHE A 233 -2.94 -6.49 -31.72
C PHE A 233 -3.23 -5.79 -33.05
N HIS A 234 -4.33 -6.16 -33.68
CA HIS A 234 -4.84 -5.46 -34.86
C HIS A 234 -5.12 -3.97 -34.51
N GLY A 235 -5.02 -3.08 -35.52
CA GLY A 235 -5.13 -1.65 -35.31
C GLY A 235 -3.87 -0.99 -34.71
N GLY A 236 -2.72 -1.69 -34.72
CA GLY A 236 -1.43 -1.16 -34.25
C GLY A 236 -1.30 -1.04 -32.73
N ARG A 237 -2.21 -1.66 -31.99
CA ARG A 237 -2.17 -1.67 -30.53
C ARG A 237 -1.22 -2.72 -30.00
N ARG A 238 -0.77 -2.55 -28.75
CA ARG A 238 0.21 -3.43 -28.13
C ARG A 238 0.03 -3.52 -26.63
N LEU A 239 0.43 -4.63 -26.06
CA LEU A 239 0.62 -4.84 -24.64
C LEU A 239 2.09 -5.18 -24.40
N MET A 240 2.72 -4.48 -23.50
CA MET A 240 4.06 -4.79 -22.99
C MET A 240 3.99 -5.03 -21.50
N MET A 241 4.53 -6.16 -21.06
CA MET A 241 4.68 -6.49 -19.65
C MET A 241 6.14 -6.35 -19.25
N THR A 242 6.42 -5.65 -18.18
CA THR A 242 7.80 -5.36 -17.73
C THR A 242 7.90 -5.36 -16.21
N SER A 243 9.08 -5.09 -15.70
CA SER A 243 9.32 -4.99 -14.26
C SER A 243 9.73 -3.59 -13.85
N TRP A 244 9.56 -3.30 -12.57
CA TRP A 244 9.98 -2.04 -11.94
C TRP A 244 11.47 -1.71 -12.19
N HIS A 245 12.32 -2.72 -12.46
CA HIS A 245 13.76 -2.54 -12.65
C HIS A 245 14.18 -2.33 -14.11
N SER A 246 13.25 -2.29 -15.08
CA SER A 246 13.54 -2.26 -16.52
C SER A 246 13.52 -0.85 -17.11
N ILE A 247 14.62 -0.11 -17.01
CA ILE A 247 14.75 1.26 -17.54
C ILE A 247 14.55 1.33 -19.06
N GLY A 248 15.13 0.38 -19.80
CA GLY A 248 15.05 0.36 -21.27
C GLY A 248 13.61 0.29 -21.75
N ASP A 249 12.81 -0.55 -21.10
CA ASP A 249 11.39 -0.72 -21.39
C ASP A 249 10.61 0.54 -21.02
N ALA A 250 10.98 1.18 -19.90
CA ALA A 250 10.35 2.42 -19.45
C ALA A 250 10.44 3.56 -20.48
N LYS A 251 11.50 3.61 -21.27
CA LYS A 251 11.81 4.75 -22.17
C LYS A 251 11.48 4.54 -23.62
N SER A 252 11.16 3.31 -24.04
CA SER A 252 11.18 2.94 -25.46
C SER A 252 9.97 3.41 -26.26
N LEU A 253 8.79 3.58 -25.64
CA LEU A 253 7.52 3.80 -26.35
C LEU A 253 6.60 4.75 -25.60
N THR A 254 5.54 5.23 -26.29
CA THR A 254 4.44 5.99 -25.69
C THR A 254 3.27 5.07 -25.39
N TRP A 255 2.69 5.24 -24.21
CA TRP A 255 1.63 4.38 -23.67
C TRP A 255 0.40 5.20 -23.32
N SER A 256 -0.78 4.67 -23.58
CA SER A 256 -2.06 5.30 -23.28
C SER A 256 -2.82 4.65 -22.12
N MET A 257 -2.40 3.47 -21.70
CA MET A 257 -2.79 2.84 -20.44
C MET A 257 -1.53 2.32 -19.76
N ILE A 258 -1.30 2.73 -18.51
CA ILE A 258 -0.12 2.33 -17.72
C ILE A 258 -0.63 1.70 -16.44
N ILE A 259 -0.35 0.41 -16.25
CA ILE A 259 -0.74 -0.38 -15.10
C ILE A 259 0.50 -0.63 -14.25
N MET A 260 0.47 -0.21 -13.01
CA MET A 260 1.53 -0.27 -12.02
C MET A 260 1.10 -1.22 -10.90
N ASP A 261 1.46 -2.51 -11.02
CA ASP A 261 1.08 -3.55 -10.07
C ASP A 261 2.15 -3.74 -8.98
N GLU A 262 1.71 -4.03 -7.76
CA GLU A 262 2.53 -4.13 -6.54
C GLU A 262 3.49 -2.94 -6.40
N ILE A 263 2.90 -1.73 -6.41
CA ILE A 263 3.65 -0.47 -6.50
C ILE A 263 4.58 -0.22 -5.29
N ASP A 264 4.29 -0.81 -4.13
CA ASP A 264 5.15 -0.73 -2.96
C ASP A 264 6.45 -1.54 -3.11
N GLU A 265 6.51 -2.49 -4.08
CA GLU A 265 7.73 -3.22 -4.44
C GLU A 265 8.64 -2.45 -5.41
N ALA A 266 8.18 -1.31 -5.93
CA ALA A 266 8.99 -0.48 -6.80
C ALA A 266 10.24 0.01 -6.06
N PRO A 267 11.43 -0.02 -6.71
CA PRO A 267 12.64 0.50 -6.10
C PRO A 267 12.48 1.99 -5.81
N TYR A 268 13.22 2.46 -4.83
CA TYR A 268 13.21 3.88 -4.49
C TYR A 268 13.55 4.75 -5.70
N GLU A 269 14.62 4.38 -6.40
CA GLU A 269 15.16 5.08 -7.54
C GLU A 269 15.48 4.09 -8.66
N LEU A 270 15.16 4.45 -9.91
CA LEU A 270 15.43 3.61 -11.05
C LEU A 270 16.78 4.00 -11.68
N ALA A 271 17.83 3.29 -11.29
CA ALA A 271 19.20 3.40 -11.79
C ALA A 271 19.72 4.86 -11.90
N GLY A 272 19.63 5.61 -10.83
CA GLY A 272 20.14 6.98 -10.74
C GLY A 272 19.31 8.03 -11.48
N GLN A 273 18.08 7.71 -11.93
CA GLN A 273 17.27 8.60 -12.77
C GLN A 273 16.00 9.12 -12.08
N GLY A 274 15.82 8.82 -10.81
CA GLY A 274 14.69 9.28 -10.01
C GLY A 274 13.57 8.26 -9.85
N ASP A 275 12.43 8.73 -9.39
CA ASP A 275 11.28 7.88 -9.02
C ASP A 275 10.73 7.09 -10.21
N PRO A 276 10.69 5.74 -10.12
CA PRO A 276 10.16 4.88 -11.18
C PRO A 276 8.71 5.19 -11.53
N GLU A 277 7.87 5.50 -10.56
CA GLU A 277 6.47 5.86 -10.80
C GLU A 277 6.35 7.06 -11.74
N ALA A 278 7.10 8.12 -11.46
CA ALA A 278 7.13 9.33 -12.29
C ALA A 278 7.73 9.06 -13.68
N ILE A 279 8.76 8.20 -13.77
CA ILE A 279 9.40 7.85 -15.05
C ILE A 279 8.43 7.09 -15.95
N PHE A 280 7.71 6.09 -15.42
CA PHE A 280 6.75 5.32 -16.21
C PHE A 280 5.51 6.16 -16.57
N ALA A 281 4.94 6.91 -15.63
CA ALA A 281 3.80 7.81 -15.88
C ALA A 281 4.14 8.88 -16.94
N GLY A 282 5.38 9.32 -16.96
CA GLY A 282 5.89 10.29 -17.95
C GLY A 282 5.75 9.83 -19.40
N ARG A 283 5.60 8.52 -19.65
CA ARG A 283 5.44 7.97 -21.02
C ARG A 283 4.06 8.19 -21.63
N GLY A 284 3.11 8.63 -20.83
CA GLY A 284 1.76 8.97 -21.29
C GLY A 284 1.47 10.46 -21.37
N LYS A 285 2.39 11.36 -20.98
CA LYS A 285 2.13 12.80 -20.82
C LYS A 285 1.54 13.50 -22.05
N THR A 286 1.81 13.00 -23.25
CA THR A 286 1.29 13.57 -24.52
C THR A 286 -0.05 12.97 -24.94
N ILE A 287 -0.58 12.00 -24.19
CA ILE A 287 -1.80 11.28 -24.53
C ILE A 287 -2.98 11.94 -23.81
N ARG A 288 -3.97 12.39 -24.57
CA ARG A 288 -5.16 13.05 -24.03
C ARG A 288 -6.01 12.15 -23.14
N ASN A 289 -6.21 10.90 -23.52
CA ASN A 289 -7.01 9.91 -22.79
C ASN A 289 -6.10 8.89 -22.09
N LEU A 290 -5.10 9.38 -21.36
CA LEU A 290 -4.21 8.55 -20.57
C LEU A 290 -4.97 7.93 -19.40
N LYS A 291 -4.79 6.62 -19.21
CA LYS A 291 -5.25 5.89 -18.02
C LYS A 291 -4.04 5.40 -17.23
N ILE A 292 -3.95 5.78 -15.99
CA ILE A 292 -2.92 5.28 -15.05
C ILE A 292 -3.63 4.50 -13.96
N VAL A 293 -3.25 3.25 -13.81
CA VAL A 293 -3.77 2.35 -12.77
C VAL A 293 -2.64 1.97 -11.85
N LYS A 294 -2.81 2.20 -10.58
CA LYS A 294 -1.85 1.86 -9.52
C LYS A 294 -2.53 0.90 -8.57
N LEU A 295 -1.93 -0.25 -8.35
CA LEU A 295 -2.49 -1.21 -7.41
C LEU A 295 -1.40 -1.89 -6.60
N GLY A 296 -1.75 -2.36 -5.42
CA GLY A 296 -0.84 -3.08 -4.54
C GLY A 296 -1.43 -3.33 -3.16
N THR A 297 -0.82 -4.27 -2.48
CA THR A 297 -1.04 -4.51 -1.06
C THR A 297 -0.23 -3.46 -0.29
N PRO A 298 -0.84 -2.68 0.62
CA PRO A 298 -0.12 -1.65 1.35
C PRO A 298 0.92 -2.28 2.27
N THR A 299 2.04 -1.61 2.47
CA THR A 299 3.07 -2.05 3.42
C THR A 299 3.00 -1.24 4.71
N THR A 300 3.33 0.03 4.66
CA THR A 300 3.30 0.99 5.77
C THR A 300 2.53 2.25 5.38
N VAL A 301 2.29 3.13 6.34
CA VAL A 301 1.65 4.45 6.08
C VAL A 301 2.49 5.34 5.16
N GLU A 302 3.77 5.04 4.97
CA GLU A 302 4.66 5.72 4.04
C GLU A 302 4.74 5.01 2.67
N GLY A 303 4.11 3.85 2.54
CA GLY A 303 4.06 3.06 1.29
C GLY A 303 3.48 3.86 0.13
N ARG A 304 3.94 3.57 -1.08
CA ARG A 304 3.51 4.28 -2.29
C ARG A 304 2.02 4.14 -2.53
N ILE A 305 1.46 2.94 -2.37
CA ILE A 305 0.03 2.72 -2.61
C ILE A 305 -0.84 3.48 -1.62
N TYR A 306 -0.43 3.60 -0.35
CA TYR A 306 -1.17 4.37 0.64
C TYR A 306 -1.10 5.87 0.34
N ARG A 307 0.06 6.42 -0.02
CA ARG A 307 0.17 7.82 -0.49
C ARG A 307 -0.73 8.09 -1.70
N ASN A 308 -0.69 7.20 -2.69
CA ASN A 308 -1.56 7.29 -3.86
C ASN A 308 -3.05 7.17 -3.50
N PHE A 309 -3.41 6.39 -2.48
CA PHE A 309 -4.77 6.33 -1.96
C PHE A 309 -5.19 7.66 -1.34
N LEU A 310 -4.31 8.31 -0.57
CA LEU A 310 -4.59 9.61 0.07
C LEU A 310 -4.70 10.76 -0.94
N GLU A 311 -4.00 10.70 -2.08
CA GLU A 311 -4.08 11.70 -3.16
C GLU A 311 -5.40 11.63 -3.93
N GLY A 312 -6.04 10.48 -3.98
CA GLY A 312 -7.32 10.26 -4.61
C GLY A 312 -8.51 10.67 -3.72
N ASP A 313 -9.70 10.26 -4.08
CA ASP A 313 -10.93 10.59 -3.37
C ASP A 313 -11.26 9.63 -2.21
N GLN A 314 -10.36 8.69 -1.88
CA GLN A 314 -10.39 7.80 -0.72
C GLN A 314 -11.74 7.07 -0.56
N ARG A 315 -12.11 6.30 -1.59
CA ARG A 315 -13.39 5.57 -1.59
C ARG A 315 -13.31 4.34 -0.71
N TYR A 316 -14.36 4.19 0.11
CA TYR A 316 -14.68 2.99 0.85
C TYR A 316 -16.01 2.42 0.38
N TYR A 317 -16.12 1.08 0.44
CA TYR A 317 -17.36 0.40 0.07
C TYR A 317 -18.31 0.35 1.26
N PHE A 318 -19.39 1.10 1.17
CA PHE A 318 -20.44 1.13 2.18
C PHE A 318 -21.49 0.09 1.87
N VAL A 319 -21.68 -0.84 2.78
CA VAL A 319 -22.72 -1.89 2.67
C VAL A 319 -23.95 -1.50 3.47
N GLN A 320 -25.11 -1.96 3.02
CA GLN A 320 -26.38 -1.66 3.66
C GLN A 320 -26.72 -2.71 4.72
N CYS A 321 -27.05 -2.27 5.93
CA CYS A 321 -27.64 -3.14 6.94
C CYS A 321 -29.03 -3.57 6.51
N GLN A 322 -29.31 -4.87 6.52
CA GLN A 322 -30.61 -5.43 6.09
C GLN A 322 -31.74 -5.16 7.06
N PHE A 323 -31.44 -4.77 8.31
CA PHE A 323 -32.45 -4.53 9.33
C PHE A 323 -32.85 -3.05 9.46
N CYS A 324 -31.88 -2.13 9.39
CA CYS A 324 -32.16 -0.71 9.58
C CYS A 324 -31.87 0.15 8.33
N GLY A 325 -31.35 -0.44 7.24
CA GLY A 325 -31.00 0.31 6.03
C GLY A 325 -29.74 1.19 6.18
N GLY A 326 -29.13 1.26 7.35
CA GLY A 326 -27.97 2.11 7.62
C GLY A 326 -26.74 1.65 6.82
N MET A 327 -26.05 2.63 6.19
CA MET A 327 -24.87 2.39 5.38
C MET A 327 -23.61 2.43 6.25
N GLN A 328 -22.74 1.42 6.13
CA GLN A 328 -21.56 1.25 6.96
C GLN A 328 -20.43 0.56 6.22
N ILE A 329 -19.18 0.82 6.62
CA ILE A 329 -18.02 0.08 6.17
C ILE A 329 -17.93 -1.21 6.99
N LEU A 330 -17.48 -2.31 6.37
CA LEU A 330 -17.20 -3.55 7.09
C LEU A 330 -15.88 -3.41 7.87
N GLU A 331 -15.96 -3.59 9.18
CA GLU A 331 -14.85 -3.44 10.13
C GLU A 331 -14.83 -4.60 11.13
N LEU A 332 -13.73 -4.75 11.86
CA LEU A 332 -13.65 -5.70 12.98
C LEU A 332 -14.19 -5.05 14.26
N LYS A 333 -14.90 -5.85 15.07
CA LYS A 333 -15.23 -5.49 16.45
C LYS A 333 -13.96 -5.64 17.32
N GLY A 334 -13.85 -4.82 18.33
CA GLY A 334 -12.61 -4.64 19.08
C GLY A 334 -11.78 -3.52 18.49
N LEU A 335 -10.55 -3.36 18.89
CA LEU A 335 -9.72 -2.24 18.44
C LEU A 335 -10.41 -0.88 18.66
N GLY A 336 -11.10 -0.73 19.82
CA GLY A 336 -11.84 0.48 20.17
C GLY A 336 -13.27 0.58 19.63
N ARG A 337 -13.83 -0.49 19.02
CA ARG A 337 -15.19 -0.51 18.45
C ARG A 337 -16.10 -1.52 19.16
N ASP A 338 -17.35 -1.17 19.36
CA ASP A 338 -18.41 -2.03 19.92
C ASP A 338 -19.30 -2.71 18.84
N TYR A 339 -18.94 -2.52 17.54
CA TYR A 339 -19.58 -3.08 16.35
C TYR A 339 -18.57 -3.71 15.42
N GLY A 340 -19.03 -4.40 14.39
CA GLY A 340 -18.18 -5.03 13.39
C GLY A 340 -18.16 -6.54 13.48
N LEU A 341 -17.27 -7.18 12.71
CA LEU A 341 -17.12 -8.64 12.66
C LEU A 341 -16.52 -9.15 13.96
N THR A 342 -17.10 -10.20 14.53
CA THR A 342 -16.70 -10.79 15.81
C THR A 342 -16.99 -12.28 15.85
N ALA A 343 -16.28 -13.00 16.72
CA ALA A 343 -16.54 -14.41 17.06
C ALA A 343 -16.20 -14.66 18.53
N ARG A 344 -16.64 -15.79 19.08
CA ARG A 344 -16.12 -16.35 20.33
C ARG A 344 -15.02 -17.36 20.02
N SER A 345 -14.11 -17.53 20.94
CA SER A 345 -13.03 -18.53 20.86
C SER A 345 -13.05 -19.45 22.04
N GLU A 346 -12.42 -20.62 21.90
CA GLU A 346 -12.15 -21.60 22.96
C GLU A 346 -10.74 -22.16 22.79
N LYS A 347 -10.16 -22.65 23.88
CA LYS A 347 -8.84 -23.30 23.83
C LYS A 347 -9.01 -24.79 23.61
N ILE A 348 -8.53 -25.31 22.48
CA ILE A 348 -8.48 -26.73 22.13
C ILE A 348 -7.01 -27.15 22.11
N SER A 349 -6.64 -28.11 22.96
CA SER A 349 -5.26 -28.59 23.08
C SER A 349 -4.22 -27.47 23.34
N GLY A 350 -4.63 -26.43 24.06
CA GLY A 350 -3.75 -25.28 24.36
C GLY A 350 -3.69 -24.19 23.26
N VAL A 351 -4.30 -24.43 22.11
CA VAL A 351 -4.38 -23.47 21.00
C VAL A 351 -5.75 -22.80 21.00
N GLU A 352 -5.78 -21.48 20.92
CA GLU A 352 -7.03 -20.72 20.81
C GLU A 352 -7.59 -20.82 19.39
N GLN A 353 -8.86 -21.22 19.30
CA GLN A 353 -9.58 -21.38 18.04
C GLN A 353 -10.94 -20.71 18.14
N ILE A 354 -11.42 -20.15 17.02
CA ILE A 354 -12.78 -19.60 17.00
C ILE A 354 -13.83 -20.71 16.99
N ILE A 355 -14.99 -20.40 17.53
CA ILE A 355 -16.18 -21.21 17.39
C ILE A 355 -16.96 -20.74 16.16
N PRO A 356 -16.96 -21.47 15.03
CA PRO A 356 -17.48 -21.01 13.74
C PRO A 356 -18.91 -20.47 13.79
N ASP A 357 -19.80 -21.15 14.50
CA ASP A 357 -21.22 -20.75 14.61
C ASP A 357 -21.46 -19.45 15.38
N THR A 358 -20.41 -18.89 15.98
CA THR A 358 -20.50 -17.62 16.70
C THR A 358 -20.04 -16.43 15.87
N VAL A 359 -19.56 -16.66 14.64
CA VAL A 359 -19.10 -15.61 13.73
C VAL A 359 -20.29 -14.78 13.24
N ARG A 360 -20.25 -13.49 13.51
CA ARG A 360 -21.31 -12.55 13.14
C ARG A 360 -20.79 -11.14 13.01
N TYR A 361 -21.47 -10.36 12.21
CA TYR A 361 -21.23 -8.92 12.05
C TYR A 361 -22.28 -8.12 12.81
N ILE A 362 -21.85 -7.27 13.75
CA ILE A 362 -22.72 -6.41 14.53
C ILE A 362 -22.85 -5.06 13.83
N CYS A 363 -24.08 -4.66 13.48
CA CYS A 363 -24.33 -3.38 12.80
C CYS A 363 -23.91 -2.20 13.67
N LYS A 364 -23.23 -1.22 13.06
CA LYS A 364 -22.82 0.03 13.71
C LYS A 364 -24.03 0.83 14.25
N HIS A 365 -25.14 0.84 13.52
CA HIS A 365 -26.31 1.69 13.80
C HIS A 365 -27.30 1.02 14.75
N CYS A 366 -27.85 -0.15 14.38
CA CYS A 366 -28.92 -0.80 15.13
C CYS A 366 -28.46 -1.94 16.03
N LYS A 367 -27.17 -2.27 16.05
CA LYS A 367 -26.55 -3.35 16.82
C LYS A 367 -27.10 -4.78 16.54
N LYS A 368 -27.97 -4.93 15.53
CA LYS A 368 -28.43 -6.27 15.13
C LYS A 368 -27.31 -7.05 14.46
N GLU A 369 -27.36 -8.36 14.60
CA GLU A 369 -26.35 -9.29 14.13
C GLU A 369 -26.66 -9.78 12.72
N HIS A 370 -25.63 -9.85 11.85
CA HIS A 370 -25.67 -10.42 10.52
C HIS A 370 -24.75 -11.63 10.48
N TYR A 371 -25.19 -12.67 9.80
CA TYR A 371 -24.45 -13.91 9.63
C TYR A 371 -23.85 -13.99 8.22
N GLU A 372 -22.90 -14.89 8.00
CA GLU A 372 -22.17 -15.07 6.75
C GLU A 372 -23.07 -15.13 5.51
N TYR A 373 -24.20 -15.86 5.59
CA TYR A 373 -25.15 -16.01 4.46
C TYR A 373 -25.80 -14.69 4.02
N GLN A 374 -25.81 -13.67 4.86
CA GLN A 374 -26.35 -12.33 4.56
C GLN A 374 -25.31 -11.43 3.90
N LYS A 375 -24.02 -11.79 3.93
CA LYS A 375 -22.93 -11.00 3.36
C LYS A 375 -23.13 -10.65 1.89
N GLY A 376 -23.54 -11.64 1.07
CA GLY A 376 -23.80 -11.40 -0.36
C GLY A 376 -24.85 -10.33 -0.61
N ALA A 377 -25.96 -10.34 0.14
CA ALA A 377 -27.01 -9.33 0.02
C ALA A 377 -26.55 -7.94 0.52
N MET A 378 -25.73 -7.88 1.57
CA MET A 378 -25.12 -6.62 2.03
C MET A 378 -24.19 -6.04 0.96
N LEU A 379 -23.37 -6.87 0.31
CA LEU A 379 -22.46 -6.43 -0.75
C LEU A 379 -23.21 -5.98 -2.00
N LYS A 380 -24.27 -6.69 -2.42
CA LYS A 380 -25.07 -6.35 -3.60
C LYS A 380 -25.68 -4.95 -3.52
N ASN A 381 -26.08 -4.53 -2.35
CA ASN A 381 -26.67 -3.22 -2.09
C ASN A 381 -25.64 -2.17 -1.64
N GLY A 382 -24.36 -2.50 -1.73
CA GLY A 382 -23.27 -1.61 -1.37
C GLY A 382 -22.98 -0.59 -2.46
N ILE A 383 -22.35 0.51 -2.04
CA ILE A 383 -21.91 1.59 -2.94
C ILE A 383 -20.57 2.15 -2.52
N TRP A 384 -19.74 2.53 -3.48
CA TRP A 384 -18.54 3.29 -3.23
C TRP A 384 -18.85 4.75 -2.89
N LYS A 385 -18.29 5.25 -1.79
CA LYS A 385 -18.44 6.66 -1.40
C LYS A 385 -17.07 7.30 -1.22
N PRO A 386 -16.82 8.46 -1.84
CA PRO A 386 -15.63 9.24 -1.57
C PRO A 386 -15.70 9.78 -0.13
N THR A 387 -14.56 9.74 0.57
CA THR A 387 -14.43 10.27 1.93
C THR A 387 -13.51 11.48 2.00
N ALA A 388 -12.80 11.77 0.90
CA ALA A 388 -11.92 12.93 0.78
C ALA A 388 -12.07 13.63 -0.58
N ARG A 389 -11.53 14.84 -0.65
CA ARG A 389 -11.43 15.58 -1.90
C ARG A 389 -10.09 15.23 -2.58
N PRO A 390 -10.11 14.73 -3.83
CA PRO A 390 -8.88 14.34 -4.51
C PRO A 390 -8.04 15.55 -4.91
N VAL A 391 -6.73 15.35 -5.04
CA VAL A 391 -5.83 16.40 -5.57
C VAL A 391 -6.13 16.73 -7.05
N ASN A 392 -6.67 15.76 -7.78
CA ASN A 392 -7.13 15.92 -9.16
C ASN A 392 -8.54 15.33 -9.27
N PRO A 393 -9.55 16.06 -9.79
CA PRO A 393 -10.93 15.56 -9.95
C PRO A 393 -11.05 14.27 -10.78
N ALA A 394 -10.08 14.02 -11.68
CA ALA A 394 -10.02 12.79 -12.48
C ALA A 394 -9.26 11.64 -11.79
N TYR A 395 -9.02 11.72 -10.48
CA TYR A 395 -8.31 10.72 -9.71
C TYR A 395 -9.23 10.06 -8.68
N ARG A 396 -9.44 8.75 -8.81
CA ARG A 396 -10.17 7.93 -7.84
C ARG A 396 -9.25 6.97 -7.13
N SER A 397 -9.50 6.75 -5.84
CA SER A 397 -8.77 5.78 -5.04
C SER A 397 -9.71 4.90 -4.23
N TYR A 398 -9.39 3.61 -4.15
CA TYR A 398 -10.24 2.57 -3.57
C TYR A 398 -9.48 1.79 -2.52
N GLN A 399 -10.14 1.48 -1.39
CA GLN A 399 -9.65 0.55 -0.38
C GLN A 399 -10.48 -0.73 -0.43
N ILE A 400 -9.81 -1.89 -0.58
CA ILE A 400 -10.45 -3.20 -0.66
C ILE A 400 -9.91 -4.09 0.45
N SER A 401 -10.80 -4.65 1.27
CA SER A 401 -10.46 -5.62 2.31
C SER A 401 -11.11 -6.98 2.05
N ASN A 402 -10.55 -8.04 2.62
CA ASN A 402 -11.15 -9.36 2.55
C ASN A 402 -12.44 -9.50 3.37
N LEU A 403 -12.78 -8.51 4.19
CA LEU A 403 -14.12 -8.42 4.81
C LEU A 403 -15.24 -8.35 3.77
N MET A 404 -14.98 -7.73 2.59
CA MET A 404 -15.92 -7.64 1.48
C MET A 404 -15.68 -8.70 0.39
N SER A 405 -14.73 -9.61 0.57
CA SER A 405 -14.51 -10.72 -0.37
C SER A 405 -15.76 -11.59 -0.46
N PRO A 406 -16.15 -12.07 -1.66
CA PRO A 406 -17.26 -13.01 -1.79
C PRO A 406 -17.11 -14.23 -0.86
N VAL A 407 -18.24 -14.74 -0.32
CA VAL A 407 -18.24 -15.87 0.63
C VAL A 407 -17.50 -17.09 0.07
N MET A 408 -17.65 -17.33 -1.23
CA MET A 408 -17.02 -18.47 -1.90
C MET A 408 -15.49 -18.38 -1.99
N PHE A 409 -14.91 -17.19 -1.87
CA PHE A 409 -13.45 -17.00 -1.93
C PHE A 409 -12.84 -16.81 -0.54
N TYR A 410 -13.49 -16.01 0.33
CA TYR A 410 -12.93 -15.70 1.65
C TYR A 410 -14.06 -15.43 2.66
N THR A 411 -14.28 -16.37 3.57
CA THR A 411 -15.36 -16.30 4.56
C THR A 411 -15.02 -15.37 5.73
N TRP A 412 -16.04 -14.83 6.39
CA TRP A 412 -15.85 -14.14 7.66
C TRP A 412 -15.30 -15.07 8.75
N THR A 413 -15.65 -16.36 8.69
CA THR A 413 -15.09 -17.40 9.57
C THR A 413 -13.57 -17.45 9.40
N ARG A 414 -13.06 -17.47 8.18
CA ARG A 414 -11.61 -17.45 7.90
C ARG A 414 -10.94 -16.17 8.39
N VAL A 415 -11.56 -15.01 8.16
CA VAL A 415 -11.06 -13.72 8.69
C VAL A 415 -10.91 -13.78 10.20
N MET A 416 -11.92 -14.28 10.91
CA MET A 416 -11.89 -14.37 12.37
C MET A 416 -10.88 -15.39 12.88
N GLN A 417 -10.68 -16.51 12.18
CA GLN A 417 -9.66 -17.50 12.52
C GLN A 417 -8.25 -16.88 12.40
N GLU A 418 -7.96 -16.20 11.30
CA GLU A 418 -6.67 -15.53 11.11
C GLU A 418 -6.45 -14.40 12.13
N PHE A 419 -7.50 -13.66 12.51
CA PHE A 419 -7.40 -12.67 13.58
C PHE A 419 -7.14 -13.32 14.95
N CYS A 420 -7.81 -14.43 15.27
CA CYS A 420 -7.56 -15.21 16.48
C CYS A 420 -6.11 -15.71 16.57
N GLU A 421 -5.52 -16.16 15.46
CA GLU A 421 -4.12 -16.60 15.39
C GLU A 421 -3.11 -15.49 15.68
N THR A 422 -3.52 -14.24 15.58
CA THR A 422 -2.73 -13.09 16.04
C THR A 422 -2.84 -12.86 17.56
N GLU A 423 -3.50 -13.77 18.29
CA GLU A 423 -3.89 -13.56 19.70
C GLU A 423 -4.67 -12.26 19.87
N TRP A 424 -5.64 -12.04 18.99
CA TRP A 424 -6.50 -10.84 18.97
C TRP A 424 -5.72 -9.52 18.83
N GLY A 425 -4.57 -9.55 18.13
CA GLY A 425 -3.68 -8.42 17.91
C GLY A 425 -2.50 -8.32 18.87
N ALA A 426 -2.37 -9.25 19.82
CA ALA A 426 -1.25 -9.26 20.76
C ALA A 426 0.07 -9.71 20.12
N LYS A 427 0.02 -10.63 19.15
CA LYS A 427 1.19 -11.02 18.35
C LYS A 427 1.44 -10.03 17.21
N ILE A 428 2.24 -9.01 17.48
CA ILE A 428 2.43 -7.85 16.57
C ILE A 428 2.81 -8.25 15.15
N THR A 429 3.80 -9.14 14.97
CA THR A 429 4.23 -9.57 13.62
C THR A 429 3.11 -10.24 12.84
N LYS A 430 2.36 -11.15 13.46
CA LYS A 430 1.19 -11.80 12.83
C LYS A 430 0.08 -10.80 12.58
N PHE A 431 -0.16 -9.89 13.53
CA PHE A 431 -1.19 -8.87 13.42
C PHE A 431 -0.86 -7.86 12.31
N LYS A 432 0.40 -7.49 12.14
CA LYS A 432 0.86 -6.68 11.01
C LYS A 432 0.50 -7.35 9.67
N ASN A 433 0.84 -8.62 9.50
CA ASN A 433 0.48 -9.35 8.29
C ASN A 433 -1.04 -9.40 8.08
N PHE A 434 -1.80 -9.64 9.14
CA PHE A 434 -3.26 -9.64 9.08
C PHE A 434 -3.84 -8.27 8.64
N VAL A 435 -3.31 -7.16 9.16
CA VAL A 435 -3.73 -5.80 8.76
C VAL A 435 -3.41 -5.54 7.29
N ILE A 436 -2.23 -5.94 6.83
CA ILE A 436 -1.77 -5.76 5.47
C ILE A 436 -2.53 -6.69 4.50
N ASP A 437 -2.50 -7.98 4.75
CA ASP A 437 -2.94 -9.00 3.78
C ASP A 437 -4.45 -9.22 3.80
N VAL A 438 -5.11 -9.08 4.95
CA VAL A 438 -6.54 -9.34 5.11
C VAL A 438 -7.36 -8.07 5.11
N LEU A 439 -6.94 -7.05 5.85
CA LEU A 439 -7.68 -5.80 5.90
C LEU A 439 -7.34 -4.85 4.73
N GLY A 440 -6.23 -5.09 4.01
CA GLY A 440 -5.77 -4.20 2.93
C GLY A 440 -5.48 -2.79 3.42
N MET A 441 -4.97 -2.68 4.65
CA MET A 441 -4.62 -1.41 5.29
C MET A 441 -3.12 -1.33 5.53
N PRO A 442 -2.53 -0.12 5.44
CA PRO A 442 -1.12 0.04 5.75
C PRO A 442 -0.88 -0.26 7.23
N TRP A 443 0.27 -0.87 7.50
CA TRP A 443 0.72 -0.98 8.87
C TRP A 443 1.18 0.40 9.35
N GLU A 444 0.47 0.93 10.29
CA GLU A 444 0.95 2.02 11.10
C GLU A 444 1.72 1.38 12.27
N SER A 445 3.05 1.50 12.26
CA SER A 445 3.79 1.33 13.51
C SER A 445 3.10 2.29 14.46
N ARG A 446 2.53 1.79 15.54
CA ARG A 446 1.83 2.63 16.51
C ARG A 446 2.83 3.63 17.13
N SER A 447 3.28 4.55 16.30
CA SER A 447 4.06 5.71 16.72
C SER A 447 3.14 6.90 16.99
N ASN A 448 2.10 6.68 17.80
CA ASN A 448 1.81 7.67 18.83
C ASN A 448 2.94 7.50 19.86
N ARG A 449 4.17 7.81 19.39
CA ARG A 449 5.33 7.74 20.24
C ARG A 449 5.07 8.70 21.36
N LYS A 450 5.00 8.12 22.56
CA LYS A 450 5.06 8.93 23.76
C LYS A 450 6.26 9.84 23.62
N THR A 451 6.09 11.10 23.90
CA THR A 451 7.20 12.02 24.00
C THR A 451 8.07 11.57 25.17
N TRP A 452 9.35 11.95 25.19
CA TRP A 452 10.21 11.66 26.33
C TRP A 452 9.61 12.17 27.65
N ILE A 453 8.80 13.23 27.62
CA ILE A 453 8.08 13.78 28.76
C ILE A 453 7.02 12.79 29.25
N GLU A 454 6.23 12.21 28.37
CA GLU A 454 5.19 11.23 28.72
C GLU A 454 5.80 9.94 29.28
N VAL A 455 6.95 9.47 28.73
CA VAL A 455 7.67 8.32 29.27
C VAL A 455 8.23 8.66 30.66
N LYS A 456 8.77 9.85 30.85
CA LYS A 456 9.26 10.31 32.17
C LYS A 456 8.13 10.45 33.18
N GLN A 457 6.94 10.92 32.80
CA GLN A 457 5.78 11.06 33.70
C GLN A 457 5.31 9.75 34.33
N ARG A 458 5.58 8.60 33.67
CA ARG A 458 5.28 7.28 34.22
C ARG A 458 6.41 6.71 35.11
N ALA A 459 7.50 7.45 35.29
CA ALA A 459 8.61 7.00 36.14
C ALA A 459 8.15 6.92 37.60
N GLU A 460 8.64 5.89 38.28
CA GLU A 460 8.25 5.51 39.62
C GLU A 460 9.30 6.00 40.65
N ASP A 461 8.88 6.15 41.91
CA ASP A 461 9.76 6.62 42.99
C ASP A 461 10.53 5.44 43.59
N TYR A 462 11.66 5.11 42.95
CA TYR A 462 12.61 4.17 43.50
C TYR A 462 14.06 4.61 43.27
N GLU A 463 14.94 4.24 44.23
CA GLU A 463 16.37 4.57 44.20
C GLU A 463 17.12 3.69 43.18
N LEU A 464 18.01 4.33 42.41
CA LEU A 464 18.98 3.62 41.57
C LEU A 464 19.99 2.85 42.43
N GLY A 465 20.47 1.73 41.89
CA GLY A 465 21.37 0.85 42.63
C GLY A 465 20.68 -0.21 43.51
N GLN A 466 19.34 -0.21 43.55
CA GLN A 466 18.53 -1.20 44.26
C GLN A 466 17.60 -1.94 43.30
N VAL A 467 17.41 -3.22 43.57
CA VAL A 467 16.48 -4.07 42.77
C VAL A 467 15.10 -3.99 43.41
N GLN A 468 14.17 -3.38 42.70
CA GLN A 468 12.76 -3.28 43.11
C GLN A 468 11.99 -4.55 42.83
N GLY A 469 12.26 -5.18 41.70
CA GLY A 469 11.67 -6.44 41.24
C GLY A 469 12.65 -7.19 40.35
N GLY A 470 12.26 -8.42 39.96
CA GLY A 470 13.08 -9.25 39.10
C GLY A 470 14.09 -10.14 39.83
N TYR A 471 14.74 -11.03 39.05
CA TYR A 471 15.60 -12.09 39.59
C TYR A 471 16.95 -12.17 38.90
N ILE A 472 17.05 -11.61 37.68
CA ILE A 472 18.26 -11.62 36.84
C ILE A 472 18.62 -10.19 36.48
N ILE A 473 19.90 -9.84 36.64
CA ILE A 473 20.40 -8.52 36.28
C ILE A 473 21.30 -8.63 35.07
N THR A 474 21.00 -7.87 34.04
CA THR A 474 21.82 -7.76 32.84
C THR A 474 22.21 -6.29 32.60
N ALA A 475 23.24 -6.09 31.77
CA ALA A 475 23.62 -4.75 31.34
C ALA A 475 23.83 -4.69 29.82
N GLY A 476 23.61 -3.52 29.24
CA GLY A 476 23.96 -3.18 27.87
C GLY A 476 24.93 -2.02 27.82
N ALA A 477 26.00 -2.11 27.06
CA ALA A 477 26.99 -1.05 26.90
C ALA A 477 27.08 -0.60 25.43
N ASP A 478 26.91 0.71 25.22
CA ASP A 478 27.11 1.40 23.95
C ASP A 478 28.45 2.14 23.95
N ILE A 479 29.22 1.93 22.89
CA ILE A 479 30.56 2.49 22.73
C ILE A 479 30.51 3.71 21.82
N GLN A 480 30.85 4.87 22.36
CA GLN A 480 30.95 6.13 21.65
C GLN A 480 32.41 6.57 21.53
N LYS A 481 32.68 7.63 20.78
CA LYS A 481 34.05 8.13 20.56
C LYS A 481 34.78 8.53 21.84
N ASN A 482 34.07 9.16 22.77
CA ASN A 482 34.61 9.81 23.98
C ASN A 482 33.99 9.30 25.28
N ARG A 483 33.17 8.27 25.25
CA ARG A 483 32.51 7.69 26.40
C ARG A 483 31.96 6.31 26.14
N ILE A 484 31.64 5.60 27.20
CA ILE A 484 30.86 4.36 27.18
C ILE A 484 29.62 4.57 28.06
N GLU A 485 28.46 4.31 27.52
CA GLU A 485 27.19 4.34 28.23
C GLU A 485 26.77 2.92 28.61
N LEU A 486 26.43 2.72 29.89
CA LEU A 486 26.01 1.41 30.40
C LEU A 486 24.68 1.54 31.11
N GLN A 487 23.69 0.76 30.64
CA GLN A 487 22.41 0.61 31.30
C GLN A 487 22.32 -0.77 31.96
N THR A 488 21.82 -0.80 33.19
CA THR A 488 21.61 -2.04 33.95
C THR A 488 20.11 -2.25 34.18
N VAL A 489 19.62 -3.46 33.90
CA VAL A 489 18.21 -3.81 33.97
C VAL A 489 18.04 -5.09 34.80
N SER A 490 17.05 -5.08 35.68
CA SER A 490 16.58 -6.26 36.40
C SER A 490 15.35 -6.85 35.67
N TRP A 491 15.30 -8.16 35.51
CA TRP A 491 14.25 -8.87 34.80
C TRP A 491 13.42 -9.74 35.75
N GLY A 492 12.11 -9.59 35.66
CA GLY A 492 11.12 -10.32 36.43
C GLY A 492 10.36 -11.37 35.62
N HIS A 493 9.18 -11.71 36.08
CA HIS A 493 8.26 -12.61 35.40
C HIS A 493 7.76 -11.96 34.10
N GLU A 494 7.45 -12.79 33.10
CA GLU A 494 6.84 -12.35 31.83
C GLU A 494 7.58 -11.20 31.15
N MET A 495 8.91 -11.14 31.30
CA MET A 495 9.78 -10.09 30.74
C MET A 495 9.52 -8.67 31.29
N GLU A 496 8.81 -8.53 32.41
CA GLU A 496 8.74 -7.30 33.15
C GLU A 496 10.16 -6.84 33.56
N SER A 497 10.46 -5.57 33.49
CA SER A 497 11.83 -5.10 33.67
C SER A 497 11.92 -3.75 34.39
N TRP A 498 12.98 -3.59 35.16
CA TRP A 498 13.30 -2.36 35.93
C TRP A 498 14.66 -1.82 35.50
N VAL A 499 14.72 -0.55 35.08
CA VAL A 499 15.98 0.13 34.85
C VAL A 499 16.53 0.54 36.21
N ILE A 500 17.55 -0.17 36.68
CA ILE A 500 18.08 -0.01 38.07
C ILE A 500 19.37 0.79 38.16
N ASP A 501 20.06 1.03 37.04
CA ASP A 501 21.26 1.86 37.01
C ASP A 501 21.55 2.35 35.57
N TYR A 502 22.16 3.54 35.48
CA TYR A 502 22.67 4.09 34.22
C TYR A 502 23.95 4.85 34.48
N GLN A 503 25.04 4.47 33.85
CA GLN A 503 26.36 4.99 34.06
C GLN A 503 27.01 5.45 32.76
N THR A 504 27.71 6.58 32.81
CA THR A 504 28.52 7.07 31.69
C THR A 504 29.98 7.12 32.11
N PHE A 505 30.81 6.34 31.45
CA PHE A 505 32.25 6.32 31.60
C PHE A 505 32.90 7.24 30.58
N TRP A 506 33.38 8.38 31.00
CA TRP A 506 34.02 9.37 30.14
C TRP A 506 35.48 9.02 29.87
N GLY A 507 35.93 9.16 28.64
CA GLY A 507 37.32 8.97 28.21
C GLY A 507 37.42 8.53 26.77
N GLU A 508 38.63 8.66 26.21
CA GLU A 508 38.90 8.25 24.84
C GLU A 508 38.85 6.72 24.70
N THR A 509 37.96 6.25 23.86
CA THR A 509 37.73 4.80 23.66
C THR A 509 38.71 4.17 22.66
N LYS A 510 39.52 4.97 21.95
CA LYS A 510 40.62 4.49 21.10
C LYS A 510 41.77 3.86 21.85
N ASP A 511 42.01 4.29 23.09
CA ASP A 511 43.06 3.69 23.92
C ASP A 511 42.52 2.48 24.68
N LYS A 512 42.86 1.27 24.21
CA LYS A 512 42.44 0.01 24.83
C LYS A 512 42.94 -0.18 26.28
N LYS A 513 43.97 0.54 26.70
CA LYS A 513 44.49 0.56 28.06
C LYS A 513 43.96 1.75 28.87
N GLY A 514 43.16 2.61 28.24
CA GLY A 514 42.64 3.81 28.83
C GLY A 514 41.75 3.53 30.05
N LEU A 515 41.65 4.52 30.91
CA LEU A 515 40.85 4.45 32.16
C LEU A 515 39.39 4.12 31.89
N VAL A 516 38.83 4.51 30.76
CA VAL A 516 37.43 4.23 30.38
C VAL A 516 37.16 2.73 30.34
N TRP A 517 38.03 1.93 29.75
CA TRP A 517 37.92 0.49 29.68
C TRP A 517 38.20 -0.21 30.99
N GLN A 518 39.15 0.32 31.77
CA GLN A 518 39.45 -0.20 33.11
C GLN A 518 38.26 0.05 34.07
N ASN A 519 37.68 1.24 34.05
CA ASN A 519 36.49 1.58 34.83
C ASN A 519 35.29 0.71 34.46
N LEU A 520 35.03 0.52 33.18
CA LEU A 520 33.95 -0.39 32.69
C LEU A 520 34.18 -1.83 33.21
N ARG A 521 35.42 -2.35 33.06
CA ARG A 521 35.75 -3.70 33.53
C ARG A 521 35.54 -3.83 35.03
N ASN A 522 36.07 -2.88 35.79
CA ASN A 522 35.94 -2.85 37.27
C ASN A 522 34.47 -2.83 37.67
N PHE A 523 33.66 -1.98 37.00
CA PHE A 523 32.24 -1.89 37.28
C PHE A 523 31.53 -3.25 37.01
N ILE A 524 31.68 -3.84 35.83
CA ILE A 524 31.07 -5.13 35.48
C ILE A 524 31.47 -6.24 36.48
N MET A 525 32.70 -6.23 36.92
CA MET A 525 33.23 -7.29 37.78
C MET A 525 32.87 -7.15 39.24
N THR A 526 32.78 -5.92 39.75
CA THR A 526 32.66 -5.66 41.18
C THR A 526 31.28 -5.17 41.62
N LYS A 527 30.55 -4.48 40.73
CA LYS A 527 29.23 -3.92 41.06
C LYS A 527 28.23 -5.01 41.42
N LYS A 528 27.58 -4.84 42.55
CA LYS A 528 26.46 -5.66 42.99
C LYS A 528 25.30 -4.77 43.39
N TYR A 529 24.09 -5.26 43.20
CA TYR A 529 22.86 -4.53 43.48
C TYR A 529 22.13 -5.17 44.68
N LYS A 530 21.60 -4.35 45.54
CA LYS A 530 20.90 -4.80 46.74
C LYS A 530 19.48 -5.25 46.38
N MET A 531 19.14 -6.48 46.75
CA MET A 531 17.79 -7.06 46.65
C MET A 531 17.42 -7.64 48.01
N GLY A 532 16.63 -6.91 48.78
CA GLY A 532 16.40 -7.26 50.19
C GLY A 532 17.72 -7.33 50.97
N ASN A 533 18.02 -8.51 51.51
CA ASN A 533 19.27 -8.77 52.26
C ASN A 533 20.39 -9.39 51.41
N LYS A 534 20.18 -9.54 50.10
CA LYS A 534 21.15 -10.16 49.18
C LYS A 534 21.79 -9.13 48.27
N MET A 535 23.04 -9.38 47.89
CA MET A 535 23.78 -8.59 46.89
C MET A 535 23.93 -9.41 45.61
N ILE A 536 23.27 -8.96 44.53
CA ILE A 536 23.21 -9.68 43.24
C ILE A 536 24.18 -9.00 42.25
N PRO A 537 25.09 -9.74 41.62
CA PRO A 537 25.97 -9.20 40.57
C PRO A 537 25.24 -9.11 39.22
N ILE A 538 25.84 -8.38 38.29
CA ILE A 538 25.46 -8.42 36.89
C ILE A 538 25.74 -9.83 36.32
N ALA A 539 24.72 -10.49 35.84
CA ALA A 539 24.84 -11.86 35.26
C ALA A 539 25.51 -11.86 33.89
N LEU A 540 25.15 -10.90 33.05
CA LEU A 540 25.66 -10.76 31.68
C LEU A 540 25.66 -9.31 31.24
N THR A 541 26.70 -8.90 30.49
CA THR A 541 26.79 -7.57 29.88
C THR A 541 26.93 -7.75 28.36
N ALA A 542 25.98 -7.21 27.60
CA ALA A 542 26.06 -7.12 26.15
C ALA A 542 26.79 -5.83 25.75
N ILE A 543 27.78 -5.92 24.88
CA ILE A 543 28.57 -4.77 24.44
C ILE A 543 28.44 -4.60 22.93
N ASP A 544 28.01 -3.41 22.50
CA ASP A 544 27.86 -3.10 21.08
C ASP A 544 29.24 -3.03 20.40
N THR A 545 29.31 -3.64 19.23
CA THR A 545 30.50 -3.66 18.36
C THR A 545 30.27 -2.91 17.05
N GLY A 546 29.18 -2.18 16.94
CA GLY A 546 28.84 -1.41 15.73
C GLY A 546 29.83 -0.27 15.46
N TYR A 547 30.40 0.31 16.49
CA TYR A 547 31.44 1.32 16.40
C TYR A 547 32.81 0.71 16.75
N ASN A 548 33.76 0.81 15.81
CA ASN A 548 35.16 0.48 16.07
C ASN A 548 35.96 1.77 16.28
N PRO A 549 36.44 2.05 17.50
CA PRO A 549 37.19 3.27 17.76
C PRO A 549 38.49 3.43 16.93
N LEU A 550 39.02 2.32 16.37
CA LEU A 550 40.23 2.31 15.55
C LEU A 550 39.97 2.48 14.05
N ASP A 551 38.73 2.56 13.61
CA ASP A 551 38.39 2.64 12.19
C ASP A 551 38.63 4.06 11.63
N GLU A 552 39.87 4.43 11.45
CA GLU A 552 40.25 5.40 10.43
C GLU A 552 40.37 4.58 9.14
N ARG A 553 39.61 4.96 8.09
CA ARG A 553 39.60 4.32 6.79
C ARG A 553 41.02 4.01 6.35
N ILE A 554 41.43 2.76 6.50
CA ILE A 554 42.70 2.25 5.96
C ILE A 554 42.40 1.85 4.53
N ASP A 555 43.12 2.47 3.61
CA ASP A 555 43.17 2.09 2.19
C ASP A 555 43.28 0.57 2.02
N SER A 556 42.55 0.06 1.04
CA SER A 556 42.28 -1.34 0.78
C SER A 556 43.49 -2.24 0.47
N ASP A 557 44.71 -1.73 0.54
CA ASP A 557 45.90 -2.42 0.06
C ASP A 557 46.88 -2.92 1.13
N THR A 558 46.60 -2.73 2.42
CA THR A 558 47.42 -3.28 3.49
C THR A 558 46.66 -4.29 4.34
N ASP A 559 47.10 -5.55 4.27
CA ASP A 559 46.58 -6.75 4.99
C ASP A 559 46.75 -6.71 6.53
N ILE A 560 46.99 -5.56 7.13
CA ILE A 560 47.13 -5.39 8.59
C ILE A 560 45.80 -5.01 9.17
N GLN A 561 44.97 -6.00 9.47
CA GLN A 561 43.73 -5.80 10.23
C GLN A 561 44.08 -5.51 11.70
N THR A 562 43.86 -4.28 12.13
CA THR A 562 43.83 -3.87 13.53
C THR A 562 42.76 -4.68 14.25
N GLU A 563 43.13 -5.28 15.39
CA GLU A 563 42.22 -6.04 16.23
C GLU A 563 41.16 -5.13 16.81
N HIS A 564 39.89 -5.51 16.70
CA HIS A 564 38.75 -4.71 17.19
C HIS A 564 38.81 -4.61 18.72
N ILE A 565 38.97 -3.42 19.28
CA ILE A 565 39.16 -3.19 20.74
C ILE A 565 38.07 -3.87 21.56
N VAL A 566 36.81 -3.77 21.14
CA VAL A 566 35.68 -4.39 21.86
C VAL A 566 35.81 -5.91 21.89
N TYR A 567 36.33 -6.55 20.81
CA TYR A 567 36.51 -8.00 20.78
C TYR A 567 37.59 -8.45 21.77
N GLU A 568 38.69 -7.71 21.89
CA GLU A 568 39.73 -7.98 22.89
C GLU A 568 39.19 -7.78 24.32
N PHE A 569 38.44 -6.72 24.56
CA PHE A 569 37.80 -6.46 25.84
C PHE A 569 36.86 -7.57 26.27
N VAL A 570 35.93 -7.98 25.37
CA VAL A 570 34.97 -9.07 25.63
C VAL A 570 35.69 -10.40 25.82
N ALA A 571 36.69 -10.73 25.01
CA ALA A 571 37.46 -11.97 25.13
C ALA A 571 38.20 -12.12 26.47
N THR A 572 38.53 -10.97 27.09
CA THR A 572 39.32 -10.91 28.34
C THR A 572 38.52 -10.53 29.57
N THR A 573 37.22 -10.25 29.43
CA THR A 573 36.35 -9.82 30.55
C THR A 573 35.23 -10.86 30.72
N PRO A 574 35.19 -11.57 31.87
CA PRO A 574 34.11 -12.54 32.13
C PRO A 574 32.74 -11.87 32.16
N ARG A 575 31.70 -12.66 31.90
CA ARG A 575 30.27 -12.23 31.87
C ARG A 575 29.99 -11.12 30.85
N THR A 576 30.75 -11.07 29.75
CA THR A 576 30.50 -10.16 28.64
C THR A 576 30.27 -10.92 27.33
N ILE A 577 29.43 -10.36 26.46
CA ILE A 577 29.21 -10.83 25.09
C ILE A 577 29.31 -9.66 24.12
N ALA A 578 29.79 -9.94 22.91
CA ALA A 578 29.84 -8.96 21.84
C ALA A 578 28.55 -9.04 21.01
N CYS A 579 27.87 -7.91 20.85
CA CYS A 579 26.68 -7.80 20.02
C CYS A 579 26.94 -6.87 18.84
N ARG A 580 26.33 -7.18 17.68
CA ARG A 580 26.38 -6.33 16.51
C ARG A 580 25.00 -6.16 15.91
N GLY A 581 24.59 -4.94 15.67
CA GLY A 581 23.37 -4.66 14.92
C GLY A 581 23.42 -5.15 13.47
N ASN A 582 22.38 -5.81 13.00
CA ASN A 582 22.25 -6.33 11.65
C ASN A 582 20.81 -6.19 11.15
N ASP A 583 20.53 -5.12 10.42
CA ASP A 583 19.19 -4.81 9.87
C ASP A 583 18.75 -5.74 8.73
N LYS A 584 19.64 -6.63 8.27
CA LYS A 584 19.32 -7.60 7.20
C LYS A 584 18.83 -8.95 7.74
N MET A 585 18.78 -9.12 9.05
CA MET A 585 18.26 -10.35 9.67
C MET A 585 16.75 -10.37 9.55
N LYS A 586 16.21 -11.46 8.99
CA LYS A 586 14.76 -11.67 8.85
C LYS A 586 14.25 -12.93 9.56
N ASP A 587 15.17 -13.87 9.87
CA ASP A 587 14.79 -15.21 10.31
C ASP A 587 14.97 -15.45 11.82
N ALA A 588 15.65 -14.54 12.51
CA ALA A 588 15.88 -14.64 13.95
C ALA A 588 16.20 -13.26 14.55
N ILE A 589 15.73 -13.01 15.77
CA ILE A 589 16.03 -11.77 16.52
C ILE A 589 17.49 -11.73 16.94
N ILE A 590 18.09 -12.88 17.30
CA ILE A 590 19.48 -13.03 17.74
C ILE A 590 20.07 -14.23 17.02
N LYS A 591 21.27 -14.08 16.49
CA LYS A 591 22.02 -15.15 15.81
C LYS A 591 23.46 -15.16 16.26
N GLU A 592 23.96 -16.34 16.66
CA GLU A 592 25.37 -16.51 16.96
C GLU A 592 26.19 -16.60 15.66
N GLU A 593 27.22 -15.78 15.54
CA GLU A 593 28.12 -15.73 14.39
C GLU A 593 29.57 -15.99 14.81
N LYS A 594 30.28 -16.77 13.98
CA LYS A 594 31.71 -16.98 14.18
C LYS A 594 32.51 -15.75 13.75
N VAL A 595 33.38 -15.27 14.62
CA VAL A 595 34.32 -14.20 14.26
C VAL A 595 35.44 -14.78 13.36
N LYS A 596 35.47 -14.28 12.14
CA LYS A 596 36.48 -14.69 11.17
C LYS A 596 37.84 -14.05 11.49
N ARG A 597 38.92 -14.82 11.42
CA ARG A 597 40.35 -14.44 11.55
C ARG A 597 40.88 -14.21 12.98
N ARG A 598 42.12 -13.98 13.15
CA ARG A 598 43.04 -13.92 14.29
C ARG A 598 42.58 -13.20 15.57
N SER A 599 41.28 -12.98 15.76
CA SER A 599 40.72 -12.40 16.97
C SER A 599 40.72 -13.37 18.14
N LEU A 600 40.96 -12.87 19.34
CA LEU A 600 40.80 -13.61 20.61
C LEU A 600 39.33 -14.00 20.80
N LEU A 601 38.39 -13.17 20.39
CA LEU A 601 36.98 -13.47 20.42
C LEU A 601 36.59 -14.45 19.30
N LYS A 602 35.97 -15.57 19.66
CA LYS A 602 35.58 -16.61 18.70
C LYS A 602 34.16 -16.48 18.20
N ARG A 603 33.27 -15.85 18.97
CA ARG A 603 31.84 -15.73 18.69
C ARG A 603 31.34 -14.35 19.06
N ARG A 604 30.38 -13.86 18.27
CA ARG A 604 29.59 -12.66 18.58
C ARG A 604 28.13 -12.97 18.32
N TYR A 605 27.25 -12.11 18.75
CA TYR A 605 25.81 -12.20 18.51
C TYR A 605 25.39 -11.07 17.58
N ASP A 606 24.86 -11.41 16.40
CA ASP A 606 24.19 -10.47 15.53
C ASP A 606 22.74 -10.33 16.00
N VAL A 607 22.22 -9.10 16.07
CA VAL A 607 20.88 -8.79 16.57
C VAL A 607 20.10 -7.98 15.55
N ALA A 608 18.83 -8.29 15.36
CA ALA A 608 17.91 -7.56 14.49
C ALA A 608 17.52 -6.24 15.17
N VAL A 609 18.26 -5.16 14.91
CA VAL A 609 18.13 -3.90 15.63
C VAL A 609 16.76 -3.27 15.42
N SER A 610 16.26 -3.25 14.19
CA SER A 610 14.96 -2.66 13.86
C SER A 610 13.82 -3.34 14.63
N GLU A 611 13.84 -4.67 14.73
CA GLU A 611 12.82 -5.45 15.43
C GLU A 611 12.90 -5.30 16.95
N LEU A 612 14.13 -5.27 17.49
CA LEU A 612 14.32 -5.00 18.93
C LEU A 612 13.88 -3.58 19.33
N LYS A 613 14.12 -2.59 18.48
CA LYS A 613 13.65 -1.22 18.70
C LYS A 613 12.13 -1.14 18.62
N GLU A 614 11.51 -1.80 17.63
CA GLU A 614 10.04 -1.85 17.50
C GLU A 614 9.41 -2.53 18.73
N GLU A 615 10.02 -3.62 19.23
CA GLU A 615 9.60 -4.27 20.48
C GLU A 615 9.74 -3.34 21.69
N LEU A 616 10.87 -2.63 21.82
CA LEU A 616 11.10 -1.67 22.90
C LEU A 616 10.02 -0.57 22.91
N TYR A 617 9.78 0.08 21.75
CA TYR A 617 8.77 1.13 21.65
C TYR A 617 7.37 0.62 21.92
N THR A 618 7.06 -0.61 21.52
CA THR A 618 5.78 -1.26 21.86
C THR A 618 5.64 -1.44 23.38
N LYS A 619 6.70 -1.91 24.05
CA LYS A 619 6.71 -2.06 25.51
C LYS A 619 6.58 -0.72 26.25
N LEU A 620 7.04 0.38 25.63
CA LEU A 620 6.82 1.73 26.19
C LEU A 620 5.35 2.17 26.14
N GLU A 621 4.47 1.52 25.37
CA GLU A 621 3.03 1.78 25.35
C GLU A 621 2.25 1.00 26.43
N LEU A 622 2.84 -0.05 27.02
CA LEU A 622 2.21 -0.90 28.02
C LEU A 622 1.85 -0.14 29.30
N ARG A 623 0.89 -0.66 30.05
CA ARG A 623 0.48 -0.14 31.37
C ARG A 623 1.11 -0.97 32.47
N SER A 624 1.25 -0.39 33.65
CA SER A 624 1.71 -1.13 34.83
C SER A 624 0.81 -2.34 35.10
N GLY A 625 1.44 -3.51 35.23
CA GLY A 625 0.78 -4.80 35.35
C GLY A 625 0.61 -5.60 34.06
N ASP A 626 0.93 -5.01 32.89
CA ASP A 626 0.97 -5.75 31.63
C ASP A 626 2.30 -6.53 31.53
N ALA A 627 2.24 -7.73 30.92
CA ALA A 627 3.42 -8.55 30.62
C ALA A 627 4.43 -7.75 29.77
N GLY A 628 5.70 -7.70 30.16
CA GLY A 628 6.75 -6.97 29.46
C GLY A 628 6.82 -5.48 29.79
N TYR A 629 6.07 -4.99 30.77
CA TYR A 629 6.14 -3.59 31.20
C TYR A 629 7.55 -3.19 31.64
N ILE A 630 7.95 -1.95 31.32
CA ILE A 630 9.26 -1.38 31.68
C ILE A 630 9.08 -0.31 32.75
N HIS A 631 9.68 -0.52 33.91
CA HIS A 631 9.72 0.42 35.02
C HIS A 631 10.95 1.34 34.93
N PHE A 632 10.74 2.63 35.12
CA PHE A 632 11.79 3.65 35.16
C PHE A 632 11.81 4.33 36.50
N SER A 633 13.00 4.59 37.02
CA SER A 633 13.15 5.43 38.22
C SER A 633 13.00 6.90 37.88
N ASN A 634 12.32 7.65 38.74
CA ASN A 634 12.27 9.13 38.66
C ASN A 634 13.62 9.81 38.96
N ARG A 635 14.63 9.03 39.37
CA ARG A 635 16.04 9.49 39.57
C ARG A 635 16.82 9.52 38.23
N LEU A 636 16.29 8.95 37.16
CA LEU A 636 16.92 9.04 35.84
C LEU A 636 16.80 10.48 35.31
N SER A 637 17.85 10.95 34.65
CA SER A 637 17.91 12.32 34.14
C SER A 637 16.99 12.54 32.93
N ASP A 638 16.68 13.80 32.65
CA ASP A 638 15.96 14.17 31.43
C ASP A 638 16.71 13.72 30.18
N ASP A 639 18.04 13.79 30.19
CA ASP A 639 18.87 13.40 29.08
C ASP A 639 18.81 11.89 28.81
N TYR A 640 18.61 11.06 29.83
CA TYR A 640 18.33 9.64 29.67
C TYR A 640 17.03 9.43 28.87
N PHE A 641 15.94 10.07 29.27
CA PHE A 641 14.65 9.93 28.58
C PHE A 641 14.67 10.53 27.17
N LYS A 642 15.36 11.66 26.98
CA LYS A 642 15.59 12.21 25.63
C LYS A 642 16.40 11.24 24.78
N GLY A 643 17.47 10.65 25.32
CA GLY A 643 18.27 9.63 24.62
C GLY A 643 17.47 8.40 24.26
N LEU A 644 16.64 7.89 25.21
CA LEU A 644 15.77 6.73 24.98
C LEU A 644 14.78 6.97 23.83
N MET A 645 14.27 8.20 23.69
CA MET A 645 13.28 8.59 22.67
C MET A 645 13.92 9.37 21.51
N ALA A 646 15.26 9.42 21.41
CA ALA A 646 15.97 10.23 20.42
C ALA A 646 15.91 9.69 19.00
N GLU A 647 15.52 8.45 18.80
CA GLU A 647 15.51 7.85 17.50
C GLU A 647 14.08 7.69 16.97
N VAL A 648 13.92 7.96 15.69
CA VAL A 648 12.68 7.75 14.96
C VAL A 648 12.95 6.86 13.77
N TYR A 649 12.06 5.90 13.51
CA TYR A 649 12.09 5.16 12.28
C TYR A 649 11.57 6.07 11.18
N ALA A 650 12.45 6.61 10.37
CA ALA A 650 12.14 7.60 9.38
C ALA A 650 12.79 7.25 8.04
N GLU A 651 12.20 7.73 7.00
CA GLU A 651 12.77 7.65 5.66
C GLU A 651 13.99 8.58 5.59
N ILE A 652 15.19 8.00 5.57
CA ILE A 652 16.45 8.75 5.46
C ILE A 652 16.79 9.10 4.02
N LEU A 653 16.35 8.28 3.09
CA LEU A 653 16.32 8.51 1.66
C LEU A 653 15.04 7.87 1.17
N PRO A 654 14.33 8.42 0.19
CA PRO A 654 13.07 7.84 -0.25
C PRO A 654 13.21 6.34 -0.59
N GLY A 655 12.38 5.50 0.03
CA GLY A 655 12.46 4.03 0.00
C GLY A 655 13.53 3.39 0.90
N LYS A 656 14.35 4.19 1.60
CA LYS A 656 15.28 3.67 2.60
C LYS A 656 14.87 4.16 3.98
N TRP A 657 14.21 3.31 4.70
CA TRP A 657 13.82 3.50 6.08
C TRP A 657 14.93 3.04 7.00
N ASN A 658 15.22 3.85 7.99
CA ASN A 658 16.13 3.50 9.07
C ASN A 658 15.80 4.31 10.32
N TRP A 659 16.35 3.88 11.45
CA TRP A 659 16.28 4.63 12.68
C TRP A 659 17.15 5.89 12.57
N LYS A 660 16.52 7.05 12.73
CA LYS A 660 17.17 8.36 12.65
C LYS A 660 17.10 9.03 14.00
N LYS A 661 18.20 9.64 14.44
CA LYS A 661 18.20 10.50 15.63
C LYS A 661 17.35 11.74 15.36
N ILE A 662 16.48 12.08 16.31
CA ILE A 662 15.59 13.26 16.22
C ILE A 662 16.38 14.54 16.54
N TRP A 663 17.49 14.39 17.26
CA TRP A 663 18.33 15.50 17.72
C TRP A 663 19.77 15.22 17.32
N GLU A 664 20.38 16.09 16.57
CA GLU A 664 21.82 16.30 16.49
C GLU A 664 22.17 17.57 17.24
#